data_43ff94eef10240ae2f474bf03d685ea2
#
_entry.id   43ff94eef10240ae2f474bf03d685ea2
#
_cell.length_a   1.000
_cell.length_b   1.000
_cell.length_c   1.000
_cell.angle_alpha   90.00
_cell.angle_beta   90.00
_cell.angle_gamma   90.00
#
_symmetry.space_group_name_H-M   'P 1'
#
loop_
_entity.id
_entity.type
_entity.pdbx_description
1 polymer ?
#
loop_
_entity_poly.entity_id
_entity_poly.type
_entity_poly.pdbx_seq_one_letter_code
_entity_poly.pdbx_strand_id
1 'polypeptide(L)'
;MQALLKVPKDKLVQIDRDKKKPAKLQMDERGCKHCPQNKTDGITKIKNKVQGKEILVFTSAPGAQENEDGKHLVGSAGQFFWDELKKVGLSRKDCDVQSAVRCFPADNNMRQRDPKKEELHACSKYTDQAIKDTKAKIYILLGGLTHKAVLGKEFKKSKRIFWSPRLNAKVYCLDHPNYFLRGQYPHIALEQFREALKSVSADLGGKKISQYSYLEERDYKAITTIADAKEFEKFIYRMARQGKSPTVDIESDEIDGKKLYLCCGFSWRPGHARSIILDHPRARKIDGKWRPLHPKVRKVLHRITQRILTNIAIKKTFHQGSSDVAFIEKYHEGSKVKGYAYDTIYAEFLAHPDRRAYGLANVALQRYPQFGNYKTVILPECIPPGTDLEAHKMHNVTDLDKLYDWAGHNGFMHFSYLPLKKLVLRNCADADITKRIELSTRKKVNKALLKVYIDAAFILQEMEPNGPDFDYVHCEKIEKLYPPKFEKVKDKLALISGRDDFNPSSSPQVHDLLYVQLKIKPPDIAFEGKKRKKNKDGEWVDPKPGTGKSVLELLGRKYEVARVIQEYRRLSKMISTYINSFKECADANDGRLRTKWWLTGTRTGRLSSGGEKGSSKKVNLQNIHGDPNLQNLATPDPNWRKVYKKLQQAAESVANQSLGKVRELVSKLQACENKEKKKSYNEALYGLIKQIQMRLYNSARWQKLVKKIAKLYGNIRVMMGFDQGQIEVRVMAQASGDKNLIRDCMGDDIHSKVGHAMTGWGVEKIKKDKKTRTLTKNIHFGILFGLSANGLMGFIKLKDPDSTITEEEAQRLYDNYFKAYPGVKAFVERMRRFVEENGYVENMFGFRRPLSVGGAVEGYEQEDTGDEESAGGAYWGNQAINTPIQGAAHQLMLMAVAVLKRMRKKYALLGVPTLEVHDAIYFKTKLKDLMTALPLCKQLLEKEPLAAVKKYWPHIKWMIPLAVEGKVGFRLGDSVDAESDGKQKKMHEMLADMFLETFVKELKLDEDLRLAA
;
A
#
# COMPACT_ATOMS: atom_id res chain seq x y z
N MET A 1 -26.60 28.66 22.02
CA MET A 1 -25.64 27.67 22.50
C MET A 1 -26.28 26.48 23.22
N GLN A 2 -27.13 26.67 24.25
CA GLN A 2 -27.82 25.57 24.95
C GLN A 2 -28.72 24.72 24.03
N ALA A 3 -29.44 25.36 23.10
CA ALA A 3 -30.29 24.67 22.15
C ALA A 3 -29.52 23.79 21.14
N LEU A 4 -28.26 24.16 20.84
CA LEU A 4 -27.39 23.44 19.92
C LEU A 4 -26.67 22.23 20.57
N LEU A 5 -26.40 22.29 21.88
CA LEU A 5 -25.59 21.29 22.57
C LEU A 5 -26.43 20.24 23.31
N LYS A 6 -27.71 20.52 23.64
CA LYS A 6 -28.52 19.76 24.59
C LYS A 6 -27.76 19.45 25.90
N VAL A 7 -26.89 20.37 26.36
CA VAL A 7 -26.10 20.30 27.58
C VAL A 7 -26.42 21.50 28.47
N PRO A 8 -26.61 21.34 29.78
CA PRO A 8 -26.91 22.44 30.72
C PRO A 8 -25.77 23.48 30.77
N LYS A 9 -26.09 24.79 30.97
CA LYS A 9 -25.15 25.92 30.99
C LYS A 9 -24.07 25.84 32.08
N ASP A 10 -24.40 25.22 33.19
CA ASP A 10 -23.56 25.03 34.36
C ASP A 10 -22.37 24.08 34.15
N LYS A 11 -22.33 23.36 33.01
CA LYS A 11 -21.26 22.40 32.66
C LYS A 11 -20.22 22.93 31.68
N LEU A 12 -20.25 24.21 31.30
CA LEU A 12 -19.22 24.85 30.48
C LEU A 12 -18.15 25.48 31.39
N VAL A 13 -16.98 24.83 31.46
CA VAL A 13 -15.83 25.33 32.22
C VAL A 13 -14.97 26.22 31.32
N GLN A 14 -14.62 27.43 31.84
CA GLN A 14 -13.63 28.30 31.19
C GLN A 14 -12.24 27.61 31.15
N ILE A 15 -11.58 27.69 30.02
CA ILE A 15 -10.25 27.08 29.79
C ILE A 15 -9.19 28.03 30.35
N ASP A 16 -8.40 27.52 31.29
CA ASP A 16 -7.23 28.19 31.81
C ASP A 16 -6.12 28.26 30.77
N ARG A 17 -5.71 29.45 30.32
CA ARG A 17 -4.82 29.71 29.20
C ARG A 17 -3.33 29.51 29.51
N ASP A 18 -2.95 29.20 30.76
CA ASP A 18 -1.54 29.20 31.20
C ASP A 18 -0.94 27.82 31.51
N LYS A 19 -1.05 26.84 30.64
CA LYS A 19 -0.14 25.70 30.71
C LYS A 19 1.10 25.95 29.85
N LYS A 20 2.18 26.36 30.51
CA LYS A 20 3.52 26.52 29.96
C LYS A 20 3.93 25.29 29.14
N LYS A 21 4.37 25.51 27.90
CA LYS A 21 5.10 24.51 27.10
C LYS A 21 6.33 24.03 27.88
N PRO A 22 6.66 22.73 27.86
CA PRO A 22 7.90 22.26 28.47
C PRO A 22 9.08 22.98 27.82
N ALA A 23 9.97 23.52 28.60
CA ALA A 23 11.16 24.24 28.16
C ALA A 23 11.98 23.39 27.20
N LYS A 24 12.35 23.93 26.04
CA LYS A 24 13.38 23.35 25.17
C LYS A 24 14.68 23.32 25.98
N LEU A 25 15.26 22.10 26.14
CA LEU A 25 16.63 21.95 26.66
C LEU A 25 17.59 22.82 25.82
N GLN A 26 18.30 23.75 26.48
CA GLN A 26 19.30 24.59 25.84
C GLN A 26 20.50 23.72 25.43
N MET A 27 21.04 23.97 24.22
CA MET A 27 22.07 23.12 23.58
C MET A 27 23.44 23.09 24.28
N ASP A 28 23.69 23.91 25.33
CA ASP A 28 25.00 24.05 25.97
C ASP A 28 25.20 23.21 27.26
N GLU A 29 24.19 22.47 27.73
CA GLU A 29 24.26 21.68 28.95
C GLU A 29 24.68 20.21 28.68
N ARG A 30 25.89 20.02 28.10
CA ARG A 30 26.45 18.69 27.92
C ARG A 30 27.58 18.40 28.90
N GLY A 31 27.61 17.14 29.38
CA GLY A 31 28.67 16.61 30.24
C GLY A 31 28.16 16.18 31.62
N CYS A 32 29.04 15.54 32.39
CA CYS A 32 28.66 14.94 33.67
C CYS A 32 28.08 15.92 34.68
N LYS A 33 28.41 17.21 34.62
CA LYS A 33 27.86 18.24 35.54
C LYS A 33 26.36 18.39 35.41
N HIS A 34 25.81 18.10 34.22
CA HIS A 34 24.38 18.26 33.87
C HIS A 34 23.66 16.90 33.80
N CYS A 35 24.34 15.79 34.15
CA CYS A 35 23.77 14.46 34.09
C CYS A 35 22.96 14.15 35.35
N PRO A 36 21.70 13.66 35.27
CA PRO A 36 20.93 13.29 36.47
C PRO A 36 21.62 12.22 37.35
N GLN A 37 22.46 11.38 36.76
CA GLN A 37 23.18 10.33 37.48
C GLN A 37 24.53 10.79 38.06
N ASN A 38 24.93 12.03 37.88
CA ASN A 38 26.24 12.48 38.37
C ASN A 38 26.42 12.42 39.89
N LYS A 39 25.32 12.44 40.63
CA LYS A 39 25.27 12.42 42.11
C LYS A 39 24.86 11.08 42.70
N THR A 40 24.74 10.03 41.92
CA THR A 40 24.29 8.71 42.38
C THR A 40 25.53 7.91 42.86
N ASP A 41 25.55 7.51 44.13
CA ASP A 41 26.58 6.71 44.70
C ASP A 41 26.59 5.25 44.15
N GLY A 42 27.76 4.58 44.17
CA GLY A 42 27.90 3.22 43.67
C GLY A 42 27.93 3.08 42.13
N ILE A 43 27.97 4.18 41.39
CA ILE A 43 28.03 4.16 39.95
C ILE A 43 29.42 4.48 39.40
N THR A 44 30.01 3.54 38.68
CA THR A 44 31.35 3.68 38.07
C THR A 44 31.24 4.40 36.73
N LYS A 45 32.06 5.45 36.54
CA LYS A 45 32.19 6.16 35.25
C LYS A 45 33.28 5.46 34.45
N ILE A 46 32.83 4.68 33.43
CA ILE A 46 33.79 3.99 32.57
C ILE A 46 34.44 5.00 31.62
N LYS A 47 35.79 5.07 31.64
CA LYS A 47 36.52 5.98 30.74
C LYS A 47 36.54 5.39 29.32
N ASN A 48 36.12 6.18 28.37
CA ASN A 48 36.24 5.88 26.94
C ASN A 48 37.70 6.08 26.51
N LYS A 49 38.38 5.00 26.13
CA LYS A 49 39.75 5.04 25.61
C LYS A 49 39.75 4.46 24.21
N VAL A 50 40.01 5.29 23.22
CA VAL A 50 40.15 4.87 21.81
C VAL A 50 41.62 4.54 21.57
N GLN A 51 41.91 3.33 21.09
CA GLN A 51 43.30 2.85 20.85
C GLN A 51 43.66 2.87 19.35
N GLY A 52 42.72 3.38 18.48
CA GLY A 52 42.97 3.49 17.05
C GLY A 52 42.75 2.18 16.28
N LYS A 53 41.93 1.29 16.80
CA LYS A 53 41.53 0.05 16.11
C LYS A 53 40.68 0.31 14.88
N GLU A 54 40.69 -0.63 13.94
CA GLU A 54 39.87 -0.51 12.70
C GLU A 54 38.37 -0.75 12.93
N ILE A 55 37.98 -1.35 14.07
CA ILE A 55 36.60 -1.55 14.48
C ILE A 55 36.32 -0.75 15.76
N LEU A 56 35.20 0.01 15.74
CA LEU A 56 34.66 0.62 16.94
C LEU A 56 33.28 0.04 17.25
N VAL A 57 33.15 -0.58 18.40
CA VAL A 57 31.89 -1.17 18.91
C VAL A 57 31.25 -0.19 19.88
N PHE A 58 29.97 0.14 19.66
CA PHE A 58 29.18 0.91 20.59
C PHE A 58 28.05 0.07 21.21
N THR A 59 27.87 0.19 22.52
CA THR A 59 26.72 -0.33 23.27
C THR A 59 25.90 0.83 23.86
N SER A 60 24.71 0.56 24.39
CA SER A 60 23.83 1.61 24.92
C SER A 60 24.35 2.18 26.23
N ALA A 61 24.67 1.32 27.19
CA ALA A 61 25.16 1.66 28.52
C ALA A 61 25.81 0.44 29.17
N PRO A 62 26.64 0.63 30.21
CA PRO A 62 27.17 -0.46 31.06
C PRO A 62 26.04 -1.22 31.77
N GLY A 63 26.18 -2.54 31.92
CA GLY A 63 25.40 -3.37 32.83
C GLY A 63 25.98 -3.40 34.24
N ALA A 64 25.41 -4.23 35.11
CA ALA A 64 25.86 -4.36 36.50
C ALA A 64 27.34 -4.85 36.59
N GLN A 65 27.70 -5.90 35.84
CA GLN A 65 29.07 -6.41 35.83
C GLN A 65 30.06 -5.40 35.24
N GLU A 66 29.66 -4.63 34.21
CA GLU A 66 30.47 -3.56 33.66
C GLU A 66 30.68 -2.43 34.66
N ASN A 67 29.70 -2.19 35.55
CA ASN A 67 29.78 -1.18 36.61
C ASN A 67 30.79 -1.63 37.69
N GLU A 68 30.86 -2.92 38.04
CA GLU A 68 31.78 -3.49 38.98
C GLU A 68 33.21 -3.52 38.42
N ASP A 69 33.39 -4.01 37.20
CA ASP A 69 34.69 -4.22 36.58
C ASP A 69 35.29 -2.93 35.96
N GLY A 70 34.54 -1.87 35.84
CA GLY A 70 34.94 -0.62 35.19
C GLY A 70 35.30 -0.75 33.70
N LYS A 71 34.75 -1.76 33.00
CA LYS A 71 35.06 -2.09 31.61
C LYS A 71 33.81 -2.33 30.80
N HIS A 72 33.81 -1.95 29.52
CA HIS A 72 32.66 -2.17 28.62
C HIS A 72 32.53 -3.63 28.15
N LEU A 73 31.33 -4.15 27.98
CA LEU A 73 31.00 -5.46 27.41
C LEU A 73 31.76 -6.64 28.07
N VAL A 74 31.70 -6.72 29.38
CA VAL A 74 32.29 -7.84 30.19
C VAL A 74 31.23 -8.78 30.75
N GLY A 75 30.00 -8.34 30.91
CA GLY A 75 28.86 -9.15 31.37
C GLY A 75 28.40 -10.18 30.33
N SER A 76 27.31 -10.89 30.65
CA SER A 76 26.77 -11.97 29.80
C SER A 76 26.48 -11.55 28.36
N ALA A 77 25.98 -10.34 28.14
CA ALA A 77 25.75 -9.77 26.81
C ALA A 77 27.05 -9.55 26.03
N GLY A 78 28.09 -9.06 26.75
CA GLY A 78 29.42 -8.90 26.19
C GLY A 78 30.02 -10.23 25.81
N GLN A 79 29.94 -11.23 26.73
CA GLN A 79 30.46 -12.56 26.48
C GLN A 79 29.83 -13.20 25.24
N PHE A 80 28.49 -13.16 25.12
CA PHE A 80 27.80 -13.64 23.93
C PHE A 80 28.30 -12.96 22.64
N PHE A 81 28.48 -11.64 22.67
CA PHE A 81 28.97 -10.89 21.51
C PHE A 81 30.39 -11.32 21.11
N TRP A 82 31.29 -11.46 22.07
CA TRP A 82 32.69 -11.87 21.81
C TRP A 82 32.77 -13.32 21.33
N ASP A 83 31.93 -14.21 21.83
CA ASP A 83 31.86 -15.61 21.37
C ASP A 83 31.38 -15.72 19.92
N GLU A 84 30.37 -14.94 19.54
CA GLU A 84 29.93 -14.89 18.15
C GLU A 84 30.95 -14.20 17.23
N LEU A 85 31.65 -13.17 17.72
CA LEU A 85 32.70 -12.48 16.95
C LEU A 85 33.92 -13.40 16.74
N LYS A 86 34.28 -14.22 17.74
CA LYS A 86 35.37 -15.22 17.66
C LYS A 86 35.12 -16.28 16.58
N LYS A 87 33.85 -16.65 16.33
CA LYS A 87 33.49 -17.60 15.28
C LYS A 87 33.82 -17.11 13.86
N VAL A 88 34.01 -15.81 13.69
CA VAL A 88 34.39 -15.20 12.42
C VAL A 88 35.86 -14.73 12.39
N GLY A 89 36.68 -15.20 13.35
CA GLY A 89 38.13 -14.95 13.41
C GLY A 89 38.53 -13.59 13.99
N LEU A 90 37.60 -12.87 14.60
CA LEU A 90 37.83 -11.58 15.27
C LEU A 90 37.73 -11.70 16.78
N SER A 91 38.33 -10.77 17.49
CA SER A 91 38.40 -10.78 18.95
C SER A 91 38.28 -9.39 19.55
N ARG A 92 38.14 -9.32 20.87
CA ARG A 92 38.15 -8.04 21.60
C ARG A 92 39.40 -7.18 21.32
N LYS A 93 40.55 -7.81 21.01
CA LYS A 93 41.80 -7.11 20.70
C LYS A 93 41.76 -6.30 19.39
N ASP A 94 40.83 -6.66 18.50
CA ASP A 94 40.63 -6.03 17.19
C ASP A 94 39.68 -4.83 17.25
N CYS A 95 39.06 -4.58 18.42
CA CYS A 95 38.02 -3.61 18.59
C CYS A 95 38.33 -2.55 19.65
N ASP A 96 38.02 -1.30 19.38
CA ASP A 96 37.74 -0.28 20.39
C ASP A 96 36.28 -0.43 20.86
N VAL A 97 35.98 -0.20 22.13
CA VAL A 97 34.64 -0.38 22.70
C VAL A 97 34.18 0.86 23.44
N GLN A 98 32.96 1.30 23.18
CA GLN A 98 32.38 2.49 23.75
C GLN A 98 30.94 2.26 24.19
N SER A 99 30.40 3.13 25.06
CA SER A 99 28.98 3.15 25.38
C SER A 99 28.39 4.55 25.12
N ALA A 100 27.16 4.61 24.63
CA ALA A 100 26.45 5.86 24.42
C ALA A 100 26.20 6.62 25.74
N VAL A 101 25.97 5.88 26.84
CA VAL A 101 26.01 6.40 28.23
C VAL A 101 27.14 5.66 28.99
N ARG A 102 28.01 6.44 29.64
CA ARG A 102 29.23 5.91 30.27
C ARG A 102 29.05 5.33 31.67
N CYS A 103 27.89 5.51 32.26
CA CYS A 103 27.56 5.08 33.60
C CYS A 103 26.46 4.01 33.56
N PHE A 104 26.41 3.15 34.57
CA PHE A 104 25.36 2.18 34.77
C PHE A 104 24.03 2.89 35.04
N PRO A 105 23.01 2.76 34.15
CA PRO A 105 21.74 3.42 34.37
C PRO A 105 20.89 2.62 35.35
N ALA A 106 20.79 3.13 36.58
CA ALA A 106 20.08 2.51 37.69
C ALA A 106 18.83 3.30 38.10
N ASP A 107 17.86 2.63 38.71
CA ASP A 107 16.77 3.23 39.46
C ASP A 107 17.21 3.53 40.90
N ASN A 108 16.33 4.06 41.73
CA ASN A 108 16.63 4.39 43.14
C ASN A 108 17.00 3.17 44.01
N ASN A 109 16.74 1.95 43.52
CA ASN A 109 17.06 0.69 44.19
C ASN A 109 18.24 -0.02 43.51
N MET A 110 19.07 0.70 42.75
CA MET A 110 20.24 0.19 42.01
C MET A 110 19.89 -0.94 41.00
N ARG A 111 18.63 -1.00 40.53
CA ARG A 111 18.22 -1.94 39.47
C ARG A 111 18.48 -1.32 38.10
N GLN A 112 19.00 -2.13 37.18
CA GLN A 112 19.27 -1.71 35.80
C GLN A 112 18.00 -1.30 35.07
N ARG A 113 18.04 -0.17 34.39
CA ARG A 113 16.99 0.37 33.49
C ARG A 113 17.60 0.85 32.18
N ASP A 114 16.78 1.21 31.23
CA ASP A 114 17.26 1.88 30.03
C ASP A 114 17.72 3.33 30.33
N PRO A 115 18.73 3.83 29.59
CA PRO A 115 19.17 5.22 29.71
C PRO A 115 18.05 6.21 29.40
N LYS A 116 17.93 7.26 30.24
CA LYS A 116 17.00 8.38 29.99
C LYS A 116 17.54 9.29 28.88
N LYS A 117 16.64 10.07 28.25
CA LYS A 117 17.02 11.01 27.18
C LYS A 117 18.03 12.06 27.66
N GLU A 118 17.87 12.52 28.87
CA GLU A 118 18.73 13.50 29.53
C GLU A 118 20.16 12.93 29.73
N GLU A 119 20.28 11.64 30.07
CA GLU A 119 21.57 10.95 30.26
C GLU A 119 22.29 10.74 28.90
N LEU A 120 21.53 10.35 27.87
CA LEU A 120 22.04 10.26 26.51
C LEU A 120 22.51 11.62 25.99
N HIS A 121 21.75 12.68 26.26
CA HIS A 121 22.10 14.05 25.89
C HIS A 121 23.37 14.52 26.64
N ALA A 122 23.45 14.34 27.95
CA ALA A 122 24.63 14.70 28.73
C ALA A 122 25.88 13.93 28.29
N CYS A 123 25.73 12.65 27.92
CA CYS A 123 26.84 11.81 27.44
C CYS A 123 27.19 12.02 25.95
N SER A 124 26.39 12.70 25.13
CA SER A 124 26.65 12.89 23.71
C SER A 124 28.01 13.54 23.44
N LYS A 125 28.48 14.43 24.31
CA LYS A 125 29.81 15.04 24.23
C LYS A 125 30.92 13.98 24.14
N TYR A 126 30.81 12.91 24.91
CA TYR A 126 31.82 11.84 24.91
C TYR A 126 31.68 10.89 23.74
N THR A 127 30.46 10.70 23.26
CA THR A 127 30.21 9.97 22.03
C THR A 127 30.81 10.69 20.82
N ASP A 128 30.58 12.02 20.73
CA ASP A 128 31.14 12.85 19.66
C ASP A 128 32.69 12.88 19.73
N GLN A 129 33.26 12.90 20.95
CA GLN A 129 34.70 12.85 21.11
C GLN A 129 35.28 11.50 20.66
N ALA A 130 34.67 10.37 21.06
CA ALA A 130 35.10 9.05 20.61
C ALA A 130 35.04 8.86 19.10
N ILE A 131 34.03 9.47 18.45
CA ILE A 131 33.90 9.49 16.99
C ILE A 131 35.03 10.32 16.34
N LYS A 132 35.43 11.44 16.94
CA LYS A 132 36.54 12.28 16.44
C LYS A 132 37.92 11.60 16.61
N ASP A 133 38.13 10.90 17.74
CA ASP A 133 39.42 10.33 18.10
C ASP A 133 39.70 8.98 17.43
N THR A 134 38.66 8.35 16.87
CA THR A 134 38.77 7.01 16.27
C THR A 134 39.36 7.06 14.85
N LYS A 135 40.09 5.98 14.52
CA LYS A 135 40.54 5.66 13.14
C LYS A 135 39.71 4.52 12.54
N ALA A 136 38.60 4.13 13.22
CA ALA A 136 37.80 2.99 12.80
C ALA A 136 37.19 3.17 11.43
N LYS A 137 37.28 2.16 10.60
CA LYS A 137 36.67 2.05 9.28
C LYS A 137 35.31 1.33 9.33
N ILE A 138 35.08 0.62 10.47
CA ILE A 138 33.87 -0.14 10.73
C ILE A 138 33.32 0.25 12.10
N TYR A 139 32.02 0.56 12.13
CA TYR A 139 31.27 0.76 13.37
C TYR A 139 30.28 -0.40 13.56
N ILE A 140 30.31 -1.06 14.73
CA ILE A 140 29.32 -2.03 15.15
C ILE A 140 28.49 -1.38 16.26
N LEU A 141 27.22 -1.12 16.00
CA LEU A 141 26.31 -0.47 16.92
C LEU A 141 25.32 -1.49 17.47
N LEU A 142 25.32 -1.71 18.79
CA LEU A 142 24.52 -2.75 19.46
C LEU A 142 23.26 -2.14 20.11
N GLY A 143 22.08 -2.39 19.53
CA GLY A 143 20.79 -1.98 20.06
C GLY A 143 20.30 -0.61 19.59
N GLY A 144 18.97 -0.45 19.55
CA GLY A 144 18.29 0.72 18.95
C GLY A 144 18.60 2.06 19.59
N LEU A 145 18.86 2.10 20.93
CA LEU A 145 19.29 3.34 21.60
C LEU A 145 20.66 3.79 21.12
N THR A 146 21.59 2.84 20.95
CA THR A 146 22.94 3.11 20.40
C THR A 146 22.87 3.64 18.98
N HIS A 147 22.05 3.02 18.15
CA HIS A 147 21.84 3.46 16.77
C HIS A 147 21.42 4.94 16.71
N LYS A 148 20.44 5.33 17.54
CA LYS A 148 19.95 6.73 17.62
C LYS A 148 21.01 7.68 18.17
N ALA A 149 21.76 7.27 19.18
CA ALA A 149 22.76 8.10 19.83
C ALA A 149 23.96 8.40 18.91
N VAL A 150 24.43 7.41 18.16
CA VAL A 150 25.63 7.53 17.30
C VAL A 150 25.26 8.12 15.92
N LEU A 151 24.17 7.71 15.33
CA LEU A 151 23.81 8.08 13.95
C LEU A 151 22.87 9.30 13.88
N GLY A 152 22.14 9.61 14.95
CA GLY A 152 21.20 10.73 14.97
C GLY A 152 20.19 10.61 13.83
N LYS A 153 20.16 11.61 12.93
CA LYS A 153 19.23 11.67 11.76
C LYS A 153 19.56 10.64 10.66
N GLU A 154 20.75 10.09 10.61
CA GLU A 154 21.10 9.02 9.64
C GLU A 154 20.47 7.67 10.02
N PHE A 155 20.03 7.48 11.26
CA PHE A 155 19.45 6.23 11.69
C PHE A 155 18.06 6.01 11.10
N LYS A 156 17.92 4.90 10.35
CA LYS A 156 16.62 4.37 9.90
C LYS A 156 16.50 2.90 10.30
N LYS A 157 15.37 2.50 10.88
CA LYS A 157 15.12 1.09 11.32
C LYS A 157 15.28 0.07 10.16
N SER A 158 15.09 0.50 8.92
CA SER A 158 15.22 -0.32 7.72
C SER A 158 16.66 -0.56 7.27
N LYS A 159 17.62 0.24 7.73
CA LYS A 159 19.03 0.16 7.34
C LYS A 159 19.85 -0.48 8.45
N ARG A 160 20.28 -1.72 8.26
CA ARG A 160 21.12 -2.42 9.24
C ARG A 160 22.62 -2.35 8.92
N ILE A 161 23.00 -2.33 7.64
CA ILE A 161 24.40 -2.23 7.21
C ILE A 161 24.47 -1.21 6.07
N PHE A 162 25.29 -0.19 6.21
CA PHE A 162 25.43 0.88 5.21
C PHE A 162 26.74 1.68 5.42
N TRP A 163 27.12 2.42 4.40
CA TRP A 163 28.16 3.44 4.51
C TRP A 163 27.57 4.72 5.10
N SER A 164 28.16 5.22 6.19
CA SER A 164 27.81 6.51 6.78
C SER A 164 28.76 7.60 6.29
N PRO A 165 28.29 8.58 5.51
CA PRO A 165 29.12 9.72 5.12
C PRO A 165 29.58 10.55 6.32
N ARG A 166 28.73 10.69 7.34
CA ARG A 166 29.04 11.41 8.59
C ARG A 166 30.20 10.79 9.33
N LEU A 167 30.25 9.45 9.42
CA LEU A 167 31.31 8.72 10.13
C LEU A 167 32.50 8.37 9.22
N ASN A 168 32.33 8.57 7.91
CA ASN A 168 33.28 8.11 6.88
C ASN A 168 33.67 6.64 7.08
N ALA A 169 32.68 5.80 7.42
CA ALA A 169 32.90 4.41 7.82
C ALA A 169 31.69 3.54 7.45
N LYS A 170 31.91 2.23 7.36
CA LYS A 170 30.85 1.25 7.22
C LYS A 170 30.23 0.94 8.58
N VAL A 171 28.90 0.99 8.65
CA VAL A 171 28.14 0.86 9.89
C VAL A 171 27.30 -0.41 9.87
N TYR A 172 27.36 -1.14 10.97
CA TYR A 172 26.62 -2.37 11.26
C TYR A 172 25.69 -2.11 12.45
N CYS A 173 24.41 -1.91 12.20
CA CYS A 173 23.36 -1.74 13.21
C CYS A 173 22.80 -3.10 13.62
N LEU A 174 23.27 -3.65 14.73
CA LEU A 174 22.92 -4.99 15.21
C LEU A 174 21.96 -4.92 16.40
N ASP A 175 21.19 -5.98 16.60
CA ASP A 175 20.38 -6.12 17.81
C ASP A 175 21.31 -6.27 19.04
N HIS A 176 20.86 -5.78 20.21
CA HIS A 176 21.65 -5.91 21.42
C HIS A 176 21.75 -7.38 21.84
N PRO A 177 22.93 -7.91 22.24
CA PRO A 177 23.11 -9.30 22.61
C PRO A 177 22.13 -9.83 23.67
N ASN A 178 21.68 -8.99 24.62
CA ASN A 178 20.63 -9.35 25.59
C ASN A 178 19.32 -9.81 24.96
N TYR A 179 19.03 -9.39 23.72
CA TYR A 179 17.86 -9.85 23.00
C TYR A 179 17.90 -11.36 22.75
N PHE A 180 19.08 -11.88 22.44
CA PHE A 180 19.29 -13.32 22.19
C PHE A 180 19.36 -14.13 23.49
N LEU A 181 19.85 -13.54 24.56
CA LEU A 181 19.95 -14.21 25.89
C LEU A 181 18.58 -14.40 26.56
N ARG A 182 17.56 -13.61 26.18
CA ARG A 182 16.20 -13.76 26.73
C ARG A 182 15.42 -14.95 26.15
N GLY A 183 15.98 -15.66 25.16
CA GLY A 183 15.41 -16.91 24.62
C GLY A 183 14.16 -16.75 23.76
N GLN A 184 13.60 -15.54 23.64
CA GLN A 184 12.39 -15.26 22.87
C GLN A 184 12.70 -14.41 21.64
N TYR A 185 13.37 -14.99 20.64
CA TYR A 185 13.70 -14.30 19.40
C TYR A 185 13.43 -15.20 18.19
N PRO A 186 13.04 -14.63 17.03
CA PRO A 186 12.97 -15.39 15.79
C PRO A 186 14.34 -15.93 15.38
N HIS A 187 14.45 -17.20 15.00
CA HIS A 187 15.70 -17.79 14.53
C HIS A 187 16.42 -16.97 13.46
N ILE A 188 15.63 -16.31 12.58
CA ILE A 188 16.16 -15.43 11.54
C ILE A 188 16.96 -14.23 12.09
N ALA A 189 16.63 -13.74 13.28
CA ALA A 189 17.33 -12.59 13.88
C ALA A 189 18.76 -12.96 14.28
N LEU A 190 18.94 -14.14 14.84
CA LEU A 190 20.29 -14.65 15.19
C LEU A 190 21.12 -14.97 13.94
N GLU A 191 20.49 -15.54 12.90
CA GLU A 191 21.17 -15.75 11.62
C GLU A 191 21.61 -14.43 10.98
N GLN A 192 20.75 -13.41 10.98
CA GLN A 192 21.10 -12.07 10.49
C GLN A 192 22.24 -11.44 11.28
N PHE A 193 22.25 -11.60 12.61
CA PHE A 193 23.33 -11.13 13.45
C PHE A 193 24.66 -11.80 13.08
N ARG A 194 24.68 -13.12 12.92
CA ARG A 194 25.85 -13.90 12.53
C ARG A 194 26.36 -13.57 11.13
N GLU A 195 25.44 -13.42 10.16
CA GLU A 195 25.82 -13.04 8.79
C GLU A 195 26.41 -11.62 8.74
N ALA A 196 25.90 -10.71 9.56
CA ALA A 196 26.48 -9.38 9.69
C ALA A 196 27.92 -9.44 10.26
N LEU A 197 28.18 -10.25 11.26
CA LEU A 197 29.53 -10.43 11.80
C LEU A 197 30.49 -11.09 10.78
N LYS A 198 30.03 -12.06 9.99
CA LYS A 198 30.80 -12.59 8.84
C LYS A 198 31.18 -11.50 7.85
N SER A 199 30.22 -10.56 7.60
CA SER A 199 30.46 -9.43 6.71
C SER A 199 31.50 -8.46 7.29
N VAL A 200 31.50 -8.23 8.61
CA VAL A 200 32.56 -7.44 9.29
C VAL A 200 33.94 -8.07 9.08
N SER A 201 34.05 -9.38 9.27
CA SER A 201 35.35 -10.12 9.07
C SER A 201 35.80 -10.03 7.61
N ALA A 202 34.85 -10.21 6.66
CA ALA A 202 35.17 -10.10 5.23
C ALA A 202 35.62 -8.69 4.82
N ASP A 203 34.98 -7.66 5.35
CA ASP A 203 35.37 -6.27 5.10
C ASP A 203 36.78 -5.94 5.64
N LEU A 204 37.20 -6.53 6.74
CA LEU A 204 38.54 -6.36 7.30
C LEU A 204 39.61 -7.15 6.57
N GLY A 205 39.29 -8.32 6.05
CA GLY A 205 40.19 -9.15 5.24
C GLY A 205 40.52 -8.56 3.87
N GLY A 206 39.80 -7.53 3.42
CA GLY A 206 40.03 -6.78 2.20
C GLY A 206 41.10 -5.68 2.40
N LYS A 207 42.01 -5.50 1.44
CA LYS A 207 43.12 -4.55 1.52
C LYS A 207 42.73 -3.07 1.67
N LYS A 208 41.47 -2.69 1.34
CA LYS A 208 40.98 -1.31 1.44
C LYS A 208 39.47 -1.30 1.66
N ILE A 209 39.03 -0.96 2.88
CA ILE A 209 37.60 -0.77 3.14
C ILE A 209 37.17 0.54 2.53
N SER A 210 36.32 0.46 1.50
CA SER A 210 35.67 1.59 0.87
C SER A 210 34.14 1.37 0.86
N GLN A 211 33.39 2.41 0.55
CA GLN A 211 31.94 2.28 0.36
C GLN A 211 31.54 1.24 -0.73
N TYR A 212 32.48 0.80 -1.57
CA TYR A 212 32.26 -0.16 -2.66
C TYR A 212 33.08 -1.45 -2.51
N SER A 213 33.81 -1.66 -1.41
CA SER A 213 34.78 -2.77 -1.27
C SER A 213 34.21 -4.11 -1.68
N TYR A 214 32.98 -4.44 -1.24
CA TYR A 214 32.35 -5.69 -1.60
C TYR A 214 32.03 -5.81 -3.11
N LEU A 215 31.64 -4.72 -3.76
CA LEU A 215 31.31 -4.72 -5.19
C LEU A 215 32.54 -4.79 -6.08
N GLU A 216 33.65 -4.13 -5.67
CA GLU A 216 34.91 -4.08 -6.42
C GLU A 216 35.62 -5.44 -6.48
N GLU A 217 35.38 -6.31 -5.49
CA GLU A 217 35.91 -7.69 -5.48
C GLU A 217 35.16 -8.67 -6.38
N ARG A 218 34.06 -8.27 -7.01
CA ARG A 218 33.23 -9.13 -7.87
C ARG A 218 33.73 -9.10 -9.30
N ASP A 219 33.45 -10.17 -10.06
CA ASP A 219 33.71 -10.20 -11.50
C ASP A 219 32.62 -9.41 -12.28
N TYR A 220 32.64 -8.07 -12.06
CA TYR A 220 31.75 -7.11 -12.70
C TYR A 220 32.53 -6.34 -13.77
N LYS A 221 32.16 -6.49 -15.05
CA LYS A 221 32.87 -5.88 -16.17
C LYS A 221 31.93 -5.20 -17.15
N ALA A 222 32.42 -4.07 -17.70
CA ALA A 222 31.79 -3.43 -18.83
C ALA A 222 32.09 -4.16 -20.13
N ILE A 223 31.13 -4.20 -21.03
CA ILE A 223 31.31 -4.61 -22.42
C ILE A 223 31.18 -3.33 -23.26
N THR A 224 32.31 -2.89 -23.80
CA THR A 224 32.45 -1.64 -24.61
C THR A 224 32.96 -1.91 -26.01
N THR A 225 33.35 -3.16 -26.34
CA THR A 225 33.87 -3.53 -27.65
C THR A 225 32.95 -4.51 -28.37
N ILE A 226 33.06 -4.53 -29.71
CA ILE A 226 32.31 -5.48 -30.55
C ILE A 226 32.74 -6.94 -30.30
N ALA A 227 34.04 -7.14 -30.06
CA ALA A 227 34.62 -8.45 -29.83
C ALA A 227 34.07 -9.08 -28.55
N ASP A 228 34.16 -8.35 -27.43
CA ASP A 228 33.64 -8.81 -26.12
C ASP A 228 32.11 -9.07 -26.16
N ALA A 229 31.38 -8.20 -26.88
CA ALA A 229 29.94 -8.34 -27.01
C ALA A 229 29.55 -9.61 -27.81
N LYS A 230 30.26 -9.93 -28.88
CA LYS A 230 30.04 -11.14 -29.66
C LYS A 230 30.40 -12.41 -28.86
N GLU A 231 31.49 -12.35 -28.10
CA GLU A 231 31.88 -13.48 -27.22
C GLU A 231 30.83 -13.69 -26.13
N PHE A 232 30.39 -12.60 -25.50
CA PHE A 232 29.35 -12.65 -24.47
C PHE A 232 28.02 -13.15 -25.04
N GLU A 233 27.62 -12.74 -26.22
CA GLU A 233 26.42 -13.27 -26.90
C GLU A 233 26.52 -14.79 -27.08
N LYS A 234 27.66 -15.30 -27.58
CA LYS A 234 27.91 -16.76 -27.73
C LYS A 234 27.81 -17.47 -26.36
N PHE A 235 28.37 -16.86 -25.32
CA PHE A 235 28.27 -17.36 -23.95
C PHE A 235 26.83 -17.46 -23.45
N ILE A 236 26.01 -16.42 -23.63
CA ILE A 236 24.59 -16.42 -23.25
C ILE A 236 23.80 -17.50 -24.01
N TYR A 237 24.05 -17.66 -25.30
CA TYR A 237 23.42 -18.74 -26.09
C TYR A 237 23.81 -20.14 -25.59
N ARG A 238 25.08 -20.36 -25.24
CA ARG A 238 25.56 -21.62 -24.66
C ARG A 238 24.86 -21.92 -23.33
N MET A 239 24.76 -20.94 -22.47
CA MET A 239 24.03 -21.03 -21.20
C MET A 239 22.56 -21.42 -21.42
N ALA A 240 21.90 -20.76 -22.35
CA ALA A 240 20.49 -21.03 -22.65
C ALA A 240 20.25 -22.47 -23.10
N ARG A 241 21.18 -23.05 -23.93
CA ARG A 241 21.15 -24.47 -24.33
C ARG A 241 21.31 -25.41 -23.14
N GLN A 242 22.00 -24.99 -22.07
CA GLN A 242 22.12 -25.72 -20.79
C GLN A 242 20.93 -25.52 -19.86
N GLY A 243 19.85 -24.88 -20.31
CA GLY A 243 18.70 -24.58 -19.48
C GLY A 243 18.93 -23.48 -18.39
N LYS A 244 20.08 -22.80 -18.45
CA LYS A 244 20.40 -21.70 -17.51
C LYS A 244 19.85 -20.37 -18.01
N SER A 245 19.36 -19.53 -17.10
CA SER A 245 18.77 -18.22 -17.42
C SER A 245 19.63 -17.08 -16.85
N PRO A 246 19.91 -16.01 -17.63
CA PRO A 246 20.46 -14.79 -17.07
C PRO A 246 19.38 -14.00 -16.34
N THR A 247 19.79 -13.23 -15.33
CA THR A 247 19.02 -12.08 -14.84
C THR A 247 19.41 -10.86 -15.65
N VAL A 248 18.47 -9.95 -15.79
CA VAL A 248 18.61 -8.74 -16.60
C VAL A 248 18.20 -7.53 -15.77
N ASP A 249 18.98 -6.47 -15.87
CA ASP A 249 18.71 -5.16 -15.31
C ASP A 249 19.11 -4.08 -16.32
N ILE A 250 18.39 -2.95 -16.38
CA ILE A 250 18.72 -1.87 -17.28
C ILE A 250 18.89 -0.55 -16.52
N GLU A 251 19.75 0.31 -17.02
CA GLU A 251 19.75 1.72 -16.61
C GLU A 251 19.40 2.60 -17.79
N SER A 252 18.48 3.52 -17.56
CA SER A 252 18.00 4.47 -18.57
C SER A 252 18.01 5.88 -18.02
N ASP A 253 17.96 6.86 -18.89
CA ASP A 253 17.88 8.27 -18.54
C ASP A 253 17.03 9.03 -19.57
N GLU A 254 16.59 10.24 -19.21
CA GLU A 254 15.93 11.14 -20.14
C GLU A 254 16.54 12.55 -19.94
N ILE A 255 17.20 13.08 -20.97
CA ILE A 255 17.81 14.40 -20.96
C ILE A 255 17.25 15.19 -22.14
N ASP A 256 16.73 16.38 -21.88
CA ASP A 256 16.13 17.27 -22.89
C ASP A 256 15.09 16.55 -23.77
N GLY A 257 14.24 15.73 -23.14
CA GLY A 257 13.20 14.95 -23.83
C GLY A 257 13.73 13.76 -24.63
N LYS A 258 15.04 13.55 -24.69
CA LYS A 258 15.66 12.41 -25.36
C LYS A 258 15.93 11.28 -24.40
N LYS A 259 15.31 10.14 -24.68
CA LYS A 259 15.54 8.90 -23.92
C LYS A 259 16.86 8.26 -24.29
N LEU A 260 17.62 7.87 -23.27
CA LEU A 260 18.89 7.18 -23.37
C LEU A 260 18.78 5.79 -22.75
N TYR A 261 19.21 4.77 -23.48
CA TYR A 261 19.40 3.42 -22.95
C TYR A 261 20.85 3.25 -22.56
N LEU A 262 21.21 3.61 -21.31
CA LEU A 262 22.59 3.74 -20.88
C LEU A 262 23.37 2.44 -20.93
N CYS A 263 22.79 1.39 -20.35
CA CYS A 263 23.38 0.04 -20.31
C CYS A 263 22.37 -1.06 -20.00
N CYS A 264 22.79 -2.31 -20.28
CA CYS A 264 22.04 -3.50 -19.97
C CYS A 264 22.94 -4.51 -19.25
N GLY A 265 22.60 -4.80 -17.98
CA GLY A 265 23.30 -5.72 -17.11
C GLY A 265 22.78 -7.14 -17.20
N PHE A 266 23.70 -8.10 -17.14
CA PHE A 266 23.38 -9.52 -17.13
C PHE A 266 24.19 -10.24 -16.06
N SER A 267 23.52 -11.05 -15.21
CA SER A 267 24.19 -11.95 -14.29
C SER A 267 23.71 -13.38 -14.48
N TRP A 268 24.59 -14.35 -14.34
CA TRP A 268 24.29 -15.79 -14.52
C TRP A 268 24.58 -16.63 -13.28
N ARG A 269 25.40 -16.11 -12.38
CA ARG A 269 25.69 -16.70 -11.06
C ARG A 269 26.10 -15.60 -10.07
N PRO A 270 25.95 -15.81 -8.76
CA PRO A 270 26.38 -14.87 -7.75
C PRO A 270 27.82 -14.38 -7.94
N GLY A 271 28.03 -13.08 -7.85
CA GLY A 271 29.33 -12.43 -7.99
C GLY A 271 29.84 -12.25 -9.41
N HIS A 272 29.08 -12.59 -10.44
CA HIS A 272 29.49 -12.53 -11.85
C HIS A 272 28.42 -11.81 -12.68
N ALA A 273 28.79 -10.69 -13.25
CA ALA A 273 27.90 -9.93 -14.12
C ALA A 273 28.66 -9.15 -15.21
N ARG A 274 27.97 -8.86 -16.30
CA ARG A 274 28.45 -8.01 -17.39
C ARG A 274 27.42 -6.93 -17.69
N SER A 275 27.87 -5.72 -17.91
CA SER A 275 27.05 -4.60 -18.33
C SER A 275 27.43 -4.20 -19.75
N ILE A 276 26.53 -4.38 -20.74
CA ILE A 276 26.73 -3.92 -22.11
C ILE A 276 26.42 -2.41 -22.12
N ILE A 277 27.42 -1.62 -22.46
CA ILE A 277 27.31 -0.15 -22.50
C ILE A 277 26.71 0.26 -23.84
N LEU A 278 25.68 1.09 -23.81
CA LEU A 278 24.90 1.49 -25.00
C LEU A 278 25.03 3.01 -25.25
N ASP A 279 24.18 3.83 -24.61
CA ASP A 279 24.12 5.27 -24.87
C ASP A 279 24.81 6.15 -23.82
N HIS A 280 25.64 5.54 -22.96
CA HIS A 280 26.30 6.33 -21.91
C HIS A 280 27.21 7.42 -22.48
N PRO A 281 27.04 8.71 -22.12
CA PRO A 281 27.78 9.83 -22.73
C PRO A 281 29.26 9.83 -22.34
N ARG A 282 29.61 9.19 -21.23
CA ARG A 282 31.00 9.14 -20.70
C ARG A 282 31.58 7.73 -20.77
N ALA A 283 31.39 7.03 -21.91
CA ALA A 283 31.79 5.64 -22.06
C ALA A 283 33.28 5.42 -22.38
N ARG A 284 33.96 6.40 -22.90
CA ARG A 284 35.42 6.35 -23.23
C ARG A 284 36.08 7.70 -23.05
N LYS A 285 37.37 7.71 -22.85
CA LYS A 285 38.18 8.94 -22.74
C LYS A 285 39.07 9.11 -23.99
N ILE A 286 38.96 10.24 -24.68
CA ILE A 286 39.74 10.60 -25.86
C ILE A 286 40.27 12.01 -25.60
N ASP A 287 41.59 12.19 -25.72
CA ASP A 287 42.27 13.48 -25.51
C ASP A 287 41.85 14.18 -24.19
N GLY A 288 41.82 13.40 -23.13
CA GLY A 288 41.42 13.88 -21.81
C GLY A 288 39.91 14.08 -21.60
N LYS A 289 39.10 14.07 -22.66
CA LYS A 289 37.65 14.34 -22.62
C LYS A 289 36.81 13.07 -22.69
N TRP A 290 35.76 13.00 -21.88
CA TRP A 290 34.80 11.91 -21.93
C TRP A 290 33.90 11.99 -23.16
N ARG A 291 33.68 10.86 -23.84
CA ARG A 291 32.90 10.72 -25.06
C ARG A 291 32.03 9.47 -25.01
N PRO A 292 30.88 9.43 -25.70
CA PRO A 292 30.11 8.19 -25.91
C PRO A 292 30.94 7.20 -26.77
N LEU A 293 30.49 5.95 -26.80
CA LEU A 293 31.06 4.96 -27.73
C LEU A 293 30.92 5.42 -29.18
N HIS A 294 31.88 4.98 -30.02
CA HIS A 294 31.83 5.26 -31.47
C HIS A 294 30.47 4.80 -32.05
N PRO A 295 29.77 5.56 -32.89
CA PRO A 295 28.44 5.22 -33.39
C PRO A 295 28.32 3.81 -33.99
N LYS A 296 29.34 3.37 -34.76
CA LYS A 296 29.38 2.00 -35.32
C LYS A 296 29.39 0.91 -34.22
N VAL A 297 30.18 1.11 -33.17
CA VAL A 297 30.26 0.19 -32.02
C VAL A 297 28.91 0.16 -31.31
N ARG A 298 28.39 1.32 -30.95
CA ARG A 298 27.11 1.48 -30.27
C ARG A 298 25.98 0.79 -31.02
N LYS A 299 25.85 0.98 -32.33
CA LYS A 299 24.87 0.31 -33.20
C LYS A 299 24.96 -1.22 -33.12
N VAL A 300 26.16 -1.78 -33.07
CA VAL A 300 26.37 -3.23 -32.96
C VAL A 300 26.01 -3.74 -31.57
N LEU A 301 26.40 -3.02 -30.50
CA LEU A 301 26.04 -3.39 -29.13
C LEU A 301 24.53 -3.40 -28.90
N HIS A 302 23.81 -2.36 -29.36
CA HIS A 302 22.35 -2.34 -29.35
C HIS A 302 21.75 -3.56 -30.06
N ARG A 303 22.25 -3.91 -31.24
CA ARG A 303 21.76 -5.05 -32.03
C ARG A 303 22.01 -6.39 -31.30
N ILE A 304 23.17 -6.56 -30.66
CA ILE A 304 23.47 -7.76 -29.87
C ILE A 304 22.55 -7.85 -28.65
N THR A 305 22.40 -6.74 -27.89
CA THR A 305 21.49 -6.66 -26.75
C THR A 305 20.06 -7.03 -27.18
N GLN A 306 19.57 -6.46 -28.26
CA GLN A 306 18.27 -6.74 -28.83
C GLN A 306 18.08 -8.22 -29.20
N ARG A 307 19.08 -8.84 -29.86
CA ARG A 307 19.01 -10.29 -30.18
C ARG A 307 18.91 -11.16 -28.94
N ILE A 308 19.65 -10.86 -27.87
CA ILE A 308 19.55 -11.57 -26.60
C ILE A 308 18.16 -11.39 -26.00
N LEU A 309 17.64 -10.18 -25.95
CA LEU A 309 16.36 -9.86 -25.30
C LEU A 309 15.15 -10.39 -26.07
N THR A 310 15.17 -10.41 -27.40
CA THR A 310 14.05 -10.87 -28.23
C THR A 310 14.04 -12.38 -28.46
N ASN A 311 15.10 -13.11 -28.12
CA ASN A 311 15.17 -14.55 -28.30
C ASN A 311 14.37 -15.29 -27.23
N ILE A 312 13.35 -16.05 -27.62
CA ILE A 312 12.46 -16.80 -26.73
C ILE A 312 13.15 -17.98 -26.03
N ALA A 313 14.20 -18.54 -26.64
CA ALA A 313 14.96 -19.65 -26.09
C ALA A 313 15.78 -19.23 -24.87
N ILE A 314 16.18 -17.97 -24.79
CA ILE A 314 16.85 -17.40 -23.64
C ILE A 314 15.79 -17.00 -22.60
N LYS A 315 15.63 -17.80 -21.54
CA LYS A 315 14.75 -17.46 -20.42
C LYS A 315 15.41 -16.37 -19.58
N LYS A 316 14.71 -15.27 -19.31
CA LYS A 316 15.23 -14.12 -18.58
C LYS A 316 14.48 -13.93 -17.27
N THR A 317 15.21 -13.49 -16.27
CA THR A 317 14.71 -13.09 -14.95
C THR A 317 14.94 -11.60 -14.76
N PHE A 318 13.93 -10.90 -14.25
CA PHE A 318 13.98 -9.48 -13.92
C PHE A 318 13.60 -9.25 -12.45
N HIS A 319 13.75 -8.02 -12.00
CA HIS A 319 13.17 -7.52 -10.76
C HIS A 319 12.22 -6.36 -11.08
N GLN A 320 10.90 -6.58 -10.99
CA GLN A 320 9.87 -5.63 -11.46
C GLN A 320 10.03 -5.27 -12.95
N GLY A 321 10.40 -6.25 -13.75
CA GLY A 321 10.84 -6.04 -15.13
C GLY A 321 9.76 -5.63 -16.11
N SER A 322 8.50 -5.48 -15.72
CA SER A 322 7.46 -4.94 -16.60
C SER A 322 7.81 -3.52 -17.07
N SER A 323 8.40 -2.70 -16.19
CA SER A 323 8.88 -1.34 -16.50
C SER A 323 10.04 -1.36 -17.49
N ASP A 324 11.03 -2.22 -17.24
CA ASP A 324 12.21 -2.37 -18.09
C ASP A 324 11.82 -2.84 -19.50
N VAL A 325 10.93 -3.83 -19.56
CA VAL A 325 10.40 -4.35 -20.84
C VAL A 325 9.65 -3.27 -21.60
N ALA A 326 8.80 -2.48 -20.92
CA ALA A 326 8.07 -1.39 -21.56
C ALA A 326 9.03 -0.32 -22.12
N PHE A 327 10.08 0.02 -21.36
CA PHE A 327 11.12 0.94 -21.83
C PHE A 327 11.84 0.38 -23.05
N ILE A 328 12.34 -0.87 -22.99
CA ILE A 328 13.09 -1.53 -24.06
C ILE A 328 12.25 -1.61 -25.35
N GLU A 329 10.98 -2.01 -25.24
CA GLU A 329 10.07 -2.14 -26.39
C GLU A 329 9.71 -0.80 -27.01
N LYS A 330 9.62 0.26 -26.21
CA LYS A 330 9.40 1.63 -26.68
C LYS A 330 10.66 2.23 -27.31
N TYR A 331 11.83 1.96 -26.72
CA TYR A 331 13.11 2.43 -27.23
C TYR A 331 13.49 1.77 -28.58
N HIS A 332 13.23 0.46 -28.69
CA HIS A 332 13.45 -0.32 -29.92
C HIS A 332 12.11 -0.62 -30.60
N GLU A 333 11.53 0.38 -31.25
CA GLU A 333 10.25 0.27 -31.93
C GLU A 333 10.13 -1.00 -32.77
N GLY A 334 9.03 -1.74 -32.61
CA GLY A 334 8.78 -3.02 -33.31
C GLY A 334 9.42 -4.25 -32.67
N SER A 335 10.28 -4.12 -31.68
CA SER A 335 10.90 -5.24 -30.97
C SER A 335 10.11 -5.65 -29.74
N LYS A 336 9.89 -6.94 -29.56
CA LYS A 336 9.23 -7.50 -28.37
C LYS A 336 10.21 -8.32 -27.53
N VAL A 337 10.33 -8.02 -26.25
CA VAL A 337 11.09 -8.83 -25.30
C VAL A 337 10.39 -10.18 -25.14
N LYS A 338 11.12 -11.26 -25.36
CA LYS A 338 10.62 -12.64 -25.27
C LYS A 338 11.38 -13.42 -24.22
N GLY A 339 10.79 -14.54 -23.77
CA GLY A 339 11.45 -15.39 -22.78
C GLY A 339 11.49 -14.81 -21.35
N TYR A 340 10.63 -13.84 -21.02
CA TYR A 340 10.45 -13.37 -19.65
C TYR A 340 9.81 -14.48 -18.82
N ALA A 341 10.62 -15.15 -17.98
CA ALA A 341 10.23 -16.40 -17.33
C ALA A 341 10.10 -16.27 -15.82
N TYR A 342 10.74 -15.30 -15.20
CA TYR A 342 10.76 -15.13 -13.76
C TYR A 342 10.87 -13.65 -13.37
N ASP A 343 10.20 -13.27 -12.26
CA ASP A 343 10.35 -11.95 -11.68
C ASP A 343 10.56 -12.05 -10.17
N THR A 344 11.65 -11.47 -9.70
CA THR A 344 12.08 -11.64 -8.33
C THR A 344 11.31 -10.78 -7.33
N ILE A 345 10.67 -9.67 -7.75
CA ILE A 345 9.83 -8.87 -6.83
C ILE A 345 8.57 -9.67 -6.44
N TYR A 346 7.91 -10.30 -7.42
CA TYR A 346 6.73 -11.13 -7.15
C TYR A 346 7.10 -12.45 -6.49
N ALA A 347 8.24 -13.03 -6.85
CA ALA A 347 8.74 -14.23 -6.20
C ALA A 347 9.07 -13.98 -4.73
N GLU A 348 9.70 -12.88 -4.40
CA GLU A 348 9.99 -12.49 -3.02
C GLU A 348 8.71 -12.19 -2.22
N PHE A 349 7.74 -11.53 -2.85
CA PHE A 349 6.42 -11.31 -2.26
C PHE A 349 5.70 -12.63 -1.96
N LEU A 350 5.63 -13.54 -2.94
CA LEU A 350 4.96 -14.83 -2.76
C LEU A 350 5.66 -15.74 -1.72
N ALA A 351 6.98 -15.57 -1.55
CA ALA A 351 7.74 -16.29 -0.53
C ALA A 351 7.64 -15.65 0.86
N HIS A 352 7.47 -14.32 0.95
CA HIS A 352 7.55 -13.53 2.18
C HIS A 352 6.56 -12.33 2.15
N PRO A 353 5.24 -12.55 2.16
CA PRO A 353 4.25 -11.50 1.95
C PRO A 353 4.13 -10.47 3.09
N ASP A 354 4.73 -10.74 4.24
CA ASP A 354 4.73 -9.81 5.38
C ASP A 354 5.85 -8.75 5.33
N ARG A 355 6.67 -8.74 4.29
CA ARG A 355 7.64 -7.66 4.09
C ARG A 355 6.93 -6.36 3.76
N ARG A 356 7.43 -5.24 4.30
CA ARG A 356 6.89 -3.90 4.02
C ARG A 356 7.35 -3.32 2.68
N ALA A 357 8.49 -3.79 2.15
CA ALA A 357 9.10 -3.25 0.93
C ALA A 357 9.83 -4.34 0.15
N TYR A 358 9.51 -4.44 -1.13
CA TYR A 358 10.04 -5.45 -2.06
C TYR A 358 11.00 -4.87 -3.10
N GLY A 359 11.26 -3.56 -3.09
CA GLY A 359 12.25 -2.96 -3.98
C GLY A 359 13.64 -3.59 -3.79
N LEU A 360 14.41 -3.71 -4.87
CA LEU A 360 15.66 -4.48 -4.92
C LEU A 360 16.65 -4.08 -3.81
N ALA A 361 16.82 -2.78 -3.55
CA ALA A 361 17.68 -2.29 -2.49
C ALA A 361 17.21 -2.73 -1.09
N ASN A 362 15.90 -2.70 -0.83
CA ASN A 362 15.34 -3.13 0.46
C ASN A 362 15.52 -4.64 0.69
N VAL A 363 15.28 -5.45 -0.34
CA VAL A 363 15.50 -6.89 -0.28
C VAL A 363 16.99 -7.20 -0.12
N ALA A 364 17.86 -6.47 -0.83
CA ALA A 364 19.31 -6.61 -0.70
C ALA A 364 19.78 -6.31 0.72
N LEU A 365 19.37 -5.19 1.32
CA LEU A 365 19.75 -4.82 2.70
C LEU A 365 19.33 -5.86 3.73
N GLN A 366 18.18 -6.52 3.51
CA GLN A 366 17.65 -7.51 4.45
C GLN A 366 18.27 -8.90 4.26
N ARG A 367 18.53 -9.31 3.03
CA ARG A 367 19.00 -10.68 2.73
C ARG A 367 20.48 -10.79 2.40
N TYR A 368 21.07 -9.71 1.88
CA TYR A 368 22.45 -9.63 1.42
C TYR A 368 23.09 -8.34 1.93
N PRO A 369 23.21 -8.21 3.27
CA PRO A 369 23.65 -6.96 3.91
C PRO A 369 25.05 -6.51 3.48
N GLN A 370 25.87 -7.42 2.96
CA GLN A 370 27.19 -7.10 2.41
C GLN A 370 27.17 -6.12 1.23
N PHE A 371 26.04 -5.98 0.55
CA PHE A 371 25.88 -4.95 -0.50
C PHE A 371 25.71 -3.54 0.09
N GLY A 372 25.30 -3.43 1.36
CA GLY A 372 25.07 -2.13 2.00
C GLY A 372 24.05 -1.27 1.27
N ASN A 373 24.23 0.04 1.32
CA ASN A 373 23.36 1.02 0.66
C ASN A 373 23.92 1.45 -0.73
N TYR A 374 24.41 0.51 -1.49
CA TYR A 374 25.12 0.72 -2.76
C TYR A 374 24.39 1.66 -3.76
N LYS A 375 23.05 1.73 -3.72
CA LYS A 375 22.27 2.62 -4.61
C LYS A 375 22.34 4.07 -4.18
N THR A 376 22.22 4.34 -2.88
CA THR A 376 22.15 5.72 -2.37
C THR A 376 23.50 6.38 -2.23
N VAL A 377 24.56 5.59 -2.06
CA VAL A 377 25.92 6.10 -1.90
C VAL A 377 26.45 6.80 -3.17
N ILE A 378 26.02 6.37 -4.37
CA ILE A 378 26.44 6.97 -5.63
C ILE A 378 25.59 8.19 -6.03
N LEU A 379 24.54 8.48 -5.30
CA LEU A 379 23.51 9.45 -5.65
C LEU A 379 24.05 10.90 -5.85
N PRO A 380 24.95 11.42 -5.01
CA PRO A 380 25.44 12.78 -5.20
C PRO A 380 26.03 13.03 -6.60
N GLU A 381 26.53 11.97 -7.24
CA GLU A 381 27.12 12.03 -8.58
C GLU A 381 26.07 11.89 -9.71
N CYS A 382 24.81 11.57 -9.37
CA CYS A 382 23.70 11.54 -10.30
C CYS A 382 23.01 12.90 -10.44
N ILE A 383 23.29 13.83 -9.52
CA ILE A 383 22.71 15.17 -9.56
C ILE A 383 23.55 16.02 -10.51
N PRO A 384 22.93 16.72 -11.49
CA PRO A 384 23.63 17.55 -12.44
C PRO A 384 24.52 18.61 -11.73
N PRO A 385 25.73 18.85 -12.17
CA PRO A 385 26.54 19.96 -11.69
C PRO A 385 25.82 21.30 -11.90
N GLY A 386 25.82 22.15 -10.87
CA GLY A 386 25.13 23.44 -10.90
C GLY A 386 23.68 23.41 -10.48
N THR A 387 23.14 22.24 -10.05
CA THR A 387 21.82 22.18 -9.40
C THR A 387 21.85 22.99 -8.10
N ASP A 388 20.98 24.00 -7.98
CA ASP A 388 20.88 24.83 -6.80
C ASP A 388 20.20 24.07 -5.64
N LEU A 389 21.01 23.35 -4.89
CA LEU A 389 20.56 22.59 -3.72
C LEU A 389 20.14 23.51 -2.56
N GLU A 390 20.63 24.75 -2.53
CA GLU A 390 20.31 25.72 -1.48
C GLU A 390 18.88 26.25 -1.64
N ALA A 391 18.50 26.64 -2.83
CA ALA A 391 17.12 27.05 -3.15
C ALA A 391 16.08 25.98 -2.77
N HIS A 392 16.47 24.70 -2.86
CA HIS A 392 15.64 23.57 -2.49
C HIS A 392 15.81 23.09 -1.03
N LYS A 393 16.60 23.81 -0.21
CA LYS A 393 16.91 23.42 1.19
C LYS A 393 17.55 22.03 1.32
N MET A 394 18.32 21.60 0.30
CA MET A 394 18.97 20.30 0.21
C MET A 394 20.49 20.34 0.41
N HIS A 395 21.12 21.51 0.48
CA HIS A 395 22.57 21.70 0.57
C HIS A 395 23.20 21.07 1.84
N ASN A 396 22.46 21.02 2.97
CA ASN A 396 22.93 20.44 4.23
C ASN A 396 22.27 19.08 4.55
N VAL A 397 21.70 18.39 3.56
CA VAL A 397 21.05 17.10 3.74
C VAL A 397 22.09 15.99 3.80
N THR A 398 22.35 15.49 5.01
CA THR A 398 23.23 14.33 5.27
C THR A 398 22.52 12.98 5.05
N ASP A 399 21.17 12.98 5.04
CA ASP A 399 20.35 11.79 4.78
C ASP A 399 20.24 11.55 3.27
N LEU A 400 21.08 10.63 2.78
CA LEU A 400 21.13 10.28 1.34
C LEU A 400 19.81 9.71 0.81
N ASP A 401 18.95 9.09 1.64
CA ASP A 401 17.65 8.61 1.17
C ASP A 401 16.70 9.78 0.96
N LYS A 402 16.73 10.78 1.84
CA LYS A 402 15.95 12.00 1.67
C LYS A 402 16.38 12.77 0.41
N LEU A 403 17.68 12.83 0.17
CA LEU A 403 18.23 13.43 -1.05
C LEU A 403 17.82 12.61 -2.28
N TYR A 404 17.84 11.28 -2.18
CA TYR A 404 17.42 10.37 -3.25
C TYR A 404 15.94 10.56 -3.61
N ASP A 405 15.08 10.56 -2.60
CA ASP A 405 13.64 10.74 -2.80
C ASP A 405 13.36 12.13 -3.42
N TRP A 406 14.01 13.19 -2.91
CA TRP A 406 13.86 14.53 -3.44
C TRP A 406 14.35 14.64 -4.89
N ALA A 407 15.56 14.16 -5.20
CA ALA A 407 16.13 14.25 -6.55
C ALA A 407 15.30 13.45 -7.57
N GLY A 408 14.79 12.28 -7.16
CA GLY A 408 13.92 11.46 -7.99
C GLY A 408 12.56 12.13 -8.28
N HIS A 409 11.93 12.71 -7.26
CA HIS A 409 10.63 13.38 -7.41
C HIS A 409 10.72 14.67 -8.25
N ASN A 410 11.83 15.38 -8.19
CA ASN A 410 12.01 16.65 -8.89
C ASN A 410 12.77 16.52 -10.20
N GLY A 411 13.05 15.30 -10.67
CA GLY A 411 13.70 15.09 -11.97
C GLY A 411 15.18 15.44 -12.00
N PHE A 412 15.85 15.54 -10.84
CA PHE A 412 17.29 15.83 -10.75
C PHE A 412 18.18 14.59 -10.67
N MET A 413 17.65 13.40 -10.89
CA MET A 413 18.41 12.15 -10.82
C MET A 413 18.74 11.65 -12.23
N HIS A 414 19.99 11.85 -12.67
CA HIS A 414 20.45 11.46 -13.99
C HIS A 414 21.65 10.51 -13.91
N PHE A 415 21.42 9.24 -14.26
CA PHE A 415 22.48 8.22 -14.25
C PHE A 415 23.53 8.39 -15.34
N SER A 416 23.26 9.19 -16.36
CA SER A 416 24.21 9.59 -17.39
C SER A 416 25.36 10.44 -16.86
N TYR A 417 25.23 11.08 -15.69
CA TYR A 417 26.32 11.82 -15.03
C TYR A 417 27.26 10.89 -14.25
N LEU A 418 26.86 9.67 -13.92
CA LEU A 418 27.74 8.75 -13.20
C LEU A 418 29.01 8.44 -14.00
N PRO A 419 30.16 8.35 -13.34
CA PRO A 419 31.32 7.72 -13.93
C PRO A 419 31.03 6.30 -14.38
N LEU A 420 31.53 5.90 -15.56
CA LEU A 420 31.22 4.58 -16.13
C LEU A 420 31.48 3.43 -15.16
N LYS A 421 32.60 3.46 -14.42
CA LYS A 421 32.92 2.42 -13.40
C LYS A 421 31.80 2.26 -12.38
N LYS A 422 31.25 3.38 -11.88
CA LYS A 422 30.17 3.36 -10.87
C LYS A 422 28.83 2.89 -11.44
N LEU A 423 28.49 3.33 -12.66
CA LEU A 423 27.30 2.85 -13.37
C LEU A 423 27.38 1.32 -13.57
N VAL A 424 28.53 0.82 -14.01
CA VAL A 424 28.76 -0.64 -14.21
C VAL A 424 28.64 -1.41 -12.90
N LEU A 425 29.24 -0.92 -11.81
CA LEU A 425 29.12 -1.55 -10.49
C LEU A 425 27.67 -1.61 -10.04
N ARG A 426 26.91 -0.53 -10.21
CA ARG A 426 25.48 -0.47 -9.86
C ARG A 426 24.66 -1.46 -10.69
N ASN A 427 24.72 -1.37 -12.02
CA ASN A 427 23.94 -2.19 -12.92
C ASN A 427 24.28 -3.70 -12.78
N CYS A 428 25.57 -4.03 -12.61
CA CYS A 428 26.00 -5.40 -12.34
C CYS A 428 25.54 -5.89 -10.97
N ALA A 429 25.55 -5.03 -9.94
CA ALA A 429 25.04 -5.38 -8.61
C ALA A 429 23.53 -5.65 -8.63
N ASP A 430 22.74 -4.83 -9.33
CA ASP A 430 21.30 -5.02 -9.48
C ASP A 430 21.01 -6.37 -10.16
N ALA A 431 21.72 -6.70 -11.24
CA ALA A 431 21.59 -8.00 -11.91
C ALA A 431 22.04 -9.18 -11.00
N ASP A 432 23.13 -9.05 -10.24
CA ASP A 432 23.64 -10.11 -9.32
C ASP A 432 22.69 -10.32 -8.12
N ILE A 433 22.20 -9.25 -7.49
CA ILE A 433 21.22 -9.36 -6.40
C ILE A 433 19.94 -10.04 -6.91
N THR A 434 19.47 -9.65 -8.09
CA THR A 434 18.33 -10.29 -8.74
C THR A 434 18.59 -11.80 -8.93
N LYS A 435 19.82 -12.20 -9.30
CA LYS A 435 20.20 -13.60 -9.42
C LYS A 435 20.17 -14.35 -8.09
N ARG A 436 20.66 -13.74 -7.02
CA ARG A 436 20.64 -14.33 -5.67
C ARG A 436 19.22 -14.52 -5.18
N ILE A 437 18.34 -13.54 -5.38
CA ILE A 437 16.91 -13.64 -5.04
C ILE A 437 16.24 -14.76 -5.85
N GLU A 438 16.49 -14.83 -7.16
CA GLU A 438 15.98 -15.90 -8.02
C GLU A 438 16.32 -17.28 -7.46
N LEU A 439 17.61 -17.52 -7.17
CA LEU A 439 18.08 -18.83 -6.67
C LEU A 439 17.46 -19.18 -5.31
N SER A 440 17.29 -18.20 -4.43
CA SER A 440 16.76 -18.42 -3.07
C SER A 440 15.24 -18.59 -3.01
N THR A 441 14.51 -18.10 -4.04
CA THR A 441 13.04 -18.14 -4.07
C THR A 441 12.48 -19.23 -4.99
N ARG A 442 13.22 -19.71 -5.97
CA ARG A 442 12.75 -20.69 -6.99
C ARG A 442 12.06 -21.94 -6.42
N LYS A 443 12.55 -22.47 -5.29
CA LYS A 443 12.00 -23.66 -4.64
C LYS A 443 10.82 -23.33 -3.69
N LYS A 444 10.65 -22.07 -3.33
CA LYS A 444 9.66 -21.61 -2.33
C LYS A 444 8.35 -21.12 -2.95
N VAL A 445 8.33 -20.87 -4.25
CA VAL A 445 7.22 -20.16 -4.91
C VAL A 445 6.47 -21.06 -5.85
N ASN A 446 5.14 -21.00 -5.81
CA ASN A 446 4.28 -21.64 -6.79
C ASN A 446 4.50 -20.99 -8.17
N LYS A 447 5.04 -21.75 -9.14
CA LYS A 447 5.40 -21.25 -10.47
C LYS A 447 4.19 -20.76 -11.27
N ALA A 448 3.04 -21.42 -11.09
CA ALA A 448 1.81 -21.06 -11.80
C ALA A 448 1.29 -19.72 -11.29
N LEU A 449 1.27 -19.52 -9.97
CA LEU A 449 0.86 -18.27 -9.35
C LEU A 449 1.83 -17.14 -9.74
N LEU A 450 3.12 -17.35 -9.68
CA LEU A 450 4.13 -16.38 -10.14
C LEU A 450 3.88 -15.95 -11.59
N LYS A 451 3.54 -16.89 -12.47
CA LYS A 451 3.21 -16.59 -13.87
C LYS A 451 1.99 -15.69 -14.01
N VAL A 452 0.96 -15.88 -13.17
CA VAL A 452 -0.23 -15.00 -13.13
C VAL A 452 0.19 -13.58 -12.71
N TYR A 453 0.99 -13.44 -11.66
CA TYR A 453 1.47 -12.13 -11.20
C TYR A 453 2.29 -11.40 -12.26
N ILE A 454 3.22 -12.10 -12.92
CA ILE A 454 4.03 -11.54 -14.03
C ILE A 454 3.13 -11.05 -15.17
N ASP A 455 2.17 -11.86 -15.62
CA ASP A 455 1.32 -11.50 -16.76
C ASP A 455 0.37 -10.33 -16.39
N ALA A 456 -0.19 -10.34 -15.17
CA ALA A 456 -1.03 -9.26 -14.67
C ALA A 456 -0.26 -7.93 -14.55
N ALA A 457 1.00 -7.98 -14.09
CA ALA A 457 1.84 -6.79 -13.94
C ALA A 457 1.98 -5.97 -15.24
N PHE A 458 2.04 -6.63 -16.40
CA PHE A 458 2.10 -5.93 -17.68
C PHE A 458 0.81 -5.15 -17.99
N ILE A 459 -0.34 -5.71 -17.64
CA ILE A 459 -1.63 -5.04 -17.84
C ILE A 459 -1.79 -3.89 -16.86
N LEU A 460 -1.44 -4.11 -15.58
CA LEU A 460 -1.48 -3.06 -14.56
C LEU A 460 -0.56 -1.88 -14.92
N GLN A 461 0.62 -2.16 -15.47
CA GLN A 461 1.51 -1.12 -15.96
C GLN A 461 0.93 -0.35 -17.16
N GLU A 462 0.17 -1.04 -18.03
CA GLU A 462 -0.56 -0.37 -19.12
C GLU A 462 -1.71 0.48 -18.59
N MET A 463 -2.36 0.07 -17.50
CA MET A 463 -3.42 0.84 -16.85
C MET A 463 -2.92 2.17 -16.25
N GLU A 464 -1.68 2.22 -15.75
CA GLU A 464 -1.14 3.43 -15.10
C GLU A 464 -1.26 4.70 -15.96
N PRO A 465 -0.79 4.75 -17.23
CA PRO A 465 -0.92 5.92 -18.10
C PRO A 465 -2.34 6.10 -18.65
N ASN A 466 -3.18 5.07 -18.59
CA ASN A 466 -4.51 5.02 -19.18
C ASN A 466 -5.63 5.18 -18.15
N GLY A 467 -5.36 5.76 -17.01
CA GLY A 467 -6.36 6.05 -15.99
C GLY A 467 -7.56 6.85 -16.51
N PRO A 468 -8.66 6.95 -15.76
CA PRO A 468 -9.84 7.69 -16.18
C PRO A 468 -9.51 9.17 -16.43
N ASP A 469 -10.21 9.76 -17.37
CA ASP A 469 -10.14 11.21 -17.61
C ASP A 469 -10.85 11.97 -16.48
N PHE A 470 -10.35 13.15 -16.13
CA PHE A 470 -10.91 13.97 -15.07
C PHE A 470 -12.01 14.89 -15.59
N ASP A 471 -13.14 14.95 -14.91
CA ASP A 471 -14.25 15.82 -15.29
C ASP A 471 -14.15 17.19 -14.63
N TYR A 472 -13.41 18.11 -15.24
CA TYR A 472 -13.21 19.48 -14.75
C TYR A 472 -14.52 20.25 -14.56
N VAL A 473 -15.49 20.11 -15.47
CA VAL A 473 -16.78 20.80 -15.39
C VAL A 473 -17.57 20.34 -14.16
N HIS A 474 -17.51 19.04 -13.87
CA HIS A 474 -18.13 18.52 -12.65
C HIS A 474 -17.37 18.95 -11.39
N CYS A 475 -16.04 18.99 -11.46
CA CYS A 475 -15.19 19.46 -10.37
C CYS A 475 -15.52 20.91 -9.97
N GLU A 476 -15.66 21.82 -10.93
CA GLU A 476 -16.06 23.21 -10.68
C GLU A 476 -17.40 23.32 -9.94
N LYS A 477 -18.36 22.45 -10.28
CA LYS A 477 -19.65 22.42 -9.57
C LYS A 477 -19.48 22.01 -8.10
N ILE A 478 -18.71 20.96 -7.83
CA ILE A 478 -18.54 20.46 -6.46
C ILE A 478 -17.60 21.35 -5.63
N GLU A 479 -16.66 22.07 -6.24
CA GLU A 479 -15.86 23.11 -5.60
C GLU A 479 -16.72 24.30 -5.12
N LYS A 480 -17.80 24.62 -5.81
CA LYS A 480 -18.78 25.62 -5.35
C LYS A 480 -19.69 25.10 -4.22
N LEU A 481 -19.84 23.80 -4.10
CA LEU A 481 -20.77 23.18 -3.14
C LEU A 481 -20.12 22.83 -1.80
N TYR A 482 -18.97 22.12 -1.82
CA TYR A 482 -18.40 21.54 -0.60
C TYR A 482 -17.57 22.50 0.26
N PRO A 483 -16.70 23.37 -0.27
CA PRO A 483 -15.92 24.30 0.56
C PRO A 483 -16.79 25.26 1.38
N PRO A 484 -17.86 25.89 0.86
CA PRO A 484 -18.73 26.73 1.70
C PRO A 484 -19.44 25.94 2.81
N LYS A 485 -19.84 24.68 2.53
CA LYS A 485 -20.40 23.80 3.58
C LYS A 485 -19.37 23.45 4.66
N PHE A 486 -18.12 23.27 4.27
CA PHE A 486 -17.03 22.97 5.19
C PHE A 486 -16.74 24.16 6.13
N GLU A 487 -16.67 25.38 5.60
CA GLU A 487 -16.45 26.57 6.44
C GLU A 487 -17.62 26.77 7.43
N LYS A 488 -18.87 26.62 7.01
CA LYS A 488 -20.03 26.65 7.94
C LYS A 488 -19.90 25.62 9.09
N VAL A 489 -19.40 24.41 8.80
CA VAL A 489 -19.18 23.36 9.81
C VAL A 489 -18.01 23.70 10.71
N LYS A 490 -16.95 24.30 10.19
CA LYS A 490 -15.78 24.75 10.92
C LYS A 490 -16.13 25.87 11.91
N ASP A 491 -16.88 26.89 11.45
CA ASP A 491 -17.38 27.99 12.30
C ASP A 491 -18.26 27.46 13.45
N LYS A 492 -19.13 26.51 13.13
CA LYS A 492 -19.97 25.85 14.13
C LYS A 492 -19.15 25.10 15.19
N LEU A 493 -18.05 24.45 14.79
CA LEU A 493 -17.15 23.77 15.74
C LEU A 493 -16.32 24.75 16.55
N ALA A 494 -15.88 25.87 15.99
CA ALA A 494 -15.23 26.96 16.74
C ALA A 494 -16.16 27.49 17.83
N LEU A 495 -17.43 27.74 17.49
CA LEU A 495 -18.45 28.17 18.45
C LEU A 495 -18.68 27.12 19.57
N ILE A 496 -18.78 25.85 19.23
CA ILE A 496 -19.03 24.76 20.19
C ILE A 496 -17.83 24.54 21.12
N SER A 497 -16.62 24.56 20.58
CA SER A 497 -15.38 24.33 21.35
C SER A 497 -14.91 25.56 22.14
N GLY A 498 -15.40 26.74 21.77
CA GLY A 498 -14.91 28.04 22.29
C GLY A 498 -13.47 28.36 21.88
N ARG A 499 -12.98 27.75 20.78
CA ARG A 499 -11.60 27.85 20.30
C ARG A 499 -11.53 27.90 18.77
N ASP A 500 -10.88 28.93 18.25
CA ASP A 500 -10.67 29.11 16.82
C ASP A 500 -9.61 28.11 16.27
N ASP A 501 -8.68 27.65 17.13
CA ASP A 501 -7.61 26.70 16.79
C ASP A 501 -7.99 25.23 17.01
N PHE A 502 -9.27 24.94 17.30
CA PHE A 502 -9.74 23.57 17.49
C PHE A 502 -9.60 22.74 16.21
N ASN A 503 -8.87 21.64 16.33
CA ASN A 503 -8.69 20.70 15.22
C ASN A 503 -9.52 19.43 15.42
N PRO A 504 -10.68 19.29 14.73
CA PRO A 504 -11.54 18.12 14.85
C PRO A 504 -10.94 16.82 14.30
N SER A 505 -9.82 16.88 13.55
CA SER A 505 -9.06 15.71 13.11
C SER A 505 -8.10 15.19 14.18
N SER A 506 -7.78 16.01 15.19
CA SER A 506 -6.92 15.64 16.31
C SER A 506 -7.69 14.81 17.34
N SER A 507 -7.41 13.50 17.41
CA SER A 507 -8.02 12.62 18.42
C SER A 507 -7.83 13.11 19.87
N PRO A 508 -6.66 13.65 20.29
CA PRO A 508 -6.52 14.23 21.62
C PRO A 508 -7.42 15.45 21.88
N GLN A 509 -7.55 16.37 20.92
CA GLN A 509 -8.40 17.55 21.10
C GLN A 509 -9.88 17.19 21.12
N VAL A 510 -10.30 16.23 20.26
CA VAL A 510 -11.69 15.74 20.28
C VAL A 510 -11.99 14.97 21.55
N HIS A 511 -11.05 14.18 22.08
CA HIS A 511 -11.18 13.52 23.37
C HIS A 511 -11.40 14.55 24.49
N ASP A 512 -10.58 15.60 24.53
CA ASP A 512 -10.67 16.66 25.53
C ASP A 512 -12.02 17.36 25.45
N LEU A 513 -12.46 17.75 24.25
CA LEU A 513 -13.76 18.39 24.06
C LEU A 513 -14.92 17.49 24.54
N LEU A 514 -14.97 16.22 24.06
CA LEU A 514 -16.13 15.37 24.34
C LEU A 514 -16.18 14.89 25.79
N TYR A 515 -15.06 14.40 26.33
CA TYR A 515 -15.05 13.66 27.59
C TYR A 515 -14.60 14.49 28.78
N VAL A 516 -13.76 15.53 28.59
CA VAL A 516 -13.28 16.39 29.65
C VAL A 516 -14.15 17.63 29.77
N GLN A 517 -14.33 18.40 28.69
CA GLN A 517 -15.06 19.66 28.73
C GLN A 517 -16.57 19.46 28.77
N LEU A 518 -17.13 18.67 27.85
CA LEU A 518 -18.56 18.39 27.74
C LEU A 518 -19.03 17.27 28.67
N LYS A 519 -18.11 16.56 29.34
CA LYS A 519 -18.36 15.42 30.25
C LYS A 519 -19.32 14.37 29.65
N ILE A 520 -19.26 14.12 28.34
CA ILE A 520 -20.07 13.11 27.68
C ILE A 520 -19.57 11.73 28.12
N LYS A 521 -20.48 10.86 28.58
CA LYS A 521 -20.13 9.48 28.95
C LYS A 521 -19.65 8.70 27.72
N PRO A 522 -18.41 8.18 27.71
CA PRO A 522 -17.93 7.37 26.62
C PRO A 522 -18.75 6.08 26.45
N PRO A 523 -19.09 5.65 25.24
CA PRO A 523 -19.69 4.34 25.01
C PRO A 523 -18.64 3.22 25.17
N ASP A 524 -19.06 1.99 25.47
CA ASP A 524 -18.14 0.87 25.74
C ASP A 524 -17.18 0.60 24.57
N ILE A 525 -17.66 0.76 23.33
CA ILE A 525 -16.83 0.63 22.11
C ILE A 525 -15.62 1.63 22.10
N ALA A 526 -15.68 2.71 22.87
CA ALA A 526 -14.56 3.67 22.98
C ALA A 526 -13.33 3.07 23.70
N PHE A 527 -13.50 1.96 24.40
CA PHE A 527 -12.46 1.23 25.13
C PHE A 527 -12.04 -0.06 24.43
N GLU A 528 -12.73 -0.46 23.35
CA GLU A 528 -12.47 -1.70 22.63
C GLU A 528 -11.03 -1.76 22.11
N GLY A 529 -10.37 -2.91 22.33
CA GLY A 529 -8.97 -3.13 21.94
C GLY A 529 -7.93 -2.41 22.81
N LYS A 530 -8.34 -1.64 23.82
CA LYS A 530 -7.44 -0.86 24.68
C LYS A 530 -7.16 -1.60 25.98
N LYS A 531 -5.87 -1.72 26.32
CA LYS A 531 -5.41 -2.33 27.57
C LYS A 531 -4.98 -1.25 28.58
N ARG A 532 -5.17 -1.52 29.86
CA ARG A 532 -4.53 -0.75 30.93
C ARG A 532 -3.03 -0.66 30.69
N LYS A 533 -2.45 0.49 30.89
CA LYS A 533 -1.00 0.72 30.80
C LYS A 533 -0.49 1.30 32.09
N LYS A 534 0.72 0.90 32.48
CA LYS A 534 1.38 1.55 33.61
C LYS A 534 1.83 2.97 33.20
N ASN A 535 1.57 3.97 34.06
CA ASN A 535 2.10 5.31 33.89
C ASN A 535 3.62 5.31 34.20
N LYS A 536 4.24 6.49 34.15
CA LYS A 536 5.66 6.64 34.46
C LYS A 536 6.03 6.27 35.92
N ASP A 537 5.05 6.33 36.80
CA ASP A 537 5.18 6.07 38.24
C ASP A 537 4.85 4.63 38.62
N GLY A 538 4.54 3.78 37.60
CA GLY A 538 4.27 2.34 37.79
C GLY A 538 2.81 2.00 38.11
N GLU A 539 1.91 2.97 38.20
CA GLU A 539 0.49 2.78 38.48
C GLU A 539 -0.28 2.38 37.22
N TRP A 540 -1.27 1.49 37.38
CA TRP A 540 -2.16 1.11 36.29
C TRP A 540 -3.16 2.22 35.96
N VAL A 541 -3.05 2.79 34.77
CA VAL A 541 -3.97 3.80 34.28
C VAL A 541 -4.96 3.18 33.29
N ASP A 542 -6.22 3.52 33.49
CA ASP A 542 -7.28 3.11 32.58
C ASP A 542 -7.09 3.71 31.18
N PRO A 543 -7.44 2.98 30.13
CA PRO A 543 -7.29 3.45 28.78
C PRO A 543 -8.19 4.66 28.52
N LYS A 544 -7.65 5.67 27.88
CA LYS A 544 -8.44 6.83 27.45
C LYS A 544 -9.46 6.41 26.38
N PRO A 545 -10.73 6.84 26.47
CA PRO A 545 -11.73 6.51 25.46
C PRO A 545 -11.34 7.01 24.06
N GLY A 546 -11.69 6.25 23.03
CA GLY A 546 -11.42 6.60 21.65
C GLY A 546 -12.38 7.65 21.09
N THR A 547 -12.00 8.26 19.96
CA THR A 547 -12.81 9.21 19.20
C THR A 547 -12.88 8.83 17.72
N GLY A 548 -12.79 7.52 17.45
CA GLY A 548 -12.88 6.97 16.10
C GLY A 548 -14.27 7.10 15.51
N LYS A 549 -14.40 6.70 14.23
CA LYS A 549 -15.65 6.83 13.46
C LYS A 549 -16.82 6.16 14.15
N SER A 550 -16.68 4.91 14.57
CA SER A 550 -17.74 4.14 15.23
C SER A 550 -18.21 4.77 16.54
N VAL A 551 -17.27 5.30 17.33
CA VAL A 551 -17.56 6.00 18.57
C VAL A 551 -18.36 7.28 18.30
N LEU A 552 -17.92 8.07 17.32
CA LEU A 552 -18.61 9.30 16.94
C LEU A 552 -19.99 9.02 16.31
N GLU A 553 -20.15 7.90 15.56
CA GLU A 553 -21.45 7.48 15.03
C GLU A 553 -22.46 7.20 16.15
N LEU A 554 -22.07 6.50 17.20
CA LEU A 554 -22.90 6.26 18.36
C LEU A 554 -23.22 7.55 19.12
N LEU A 555 -22.18 8.35 19.43
CA LEU A 555 -22.37 9.63 20.12
C LEU A 555 -23.21 10.61 19.31
N GLY A 556 -23.05 10.62 17.98
CA GLY A 556 -23.78 11.50 17.07
C GLY A 556 -25.29 11.30 17.06
N ARG A 557 -25.78 10.17 17.51
CA ARG A 557 -27.23 9.94 17.66
C ARG A 557 -27.85 10.79 18.77
N LYS A 558 -27.11 10.99 19.85
CA LYS A 558 -27.55 11.71 21.03
C LYS A 558 -27.00 13.14 21.08
N TYR A 559 -25.76 13.34 20.61
CA TYR A 559 -25.05 14.60 20.76
C TYR A 559 -24.74 15.24 19.40
N GLU A 560 -25.21 16.46 19.19
CA GLU A 560 -24.99 17.20 17.94
C GLU A 560 -23.51 17.46 17.66
N VAL A 561 -22.72 17.75 18.71
CA VAL A 561 -21.26 17.96 18.56
C VAL A 561 -20.56 16.80 17.86
N ALA A 562 -20.92 15.56 18.17
CA ALA A 562 -20.33 14.39 17.55
C ALA A 562 -20.71 14.30 16.04
N ARG A 563 -21.97 14.66 15.68
CA ARG A 563 -22.40 14.75 14.27
C ARG A 563 -21.62 15.81 13.51
N VAL A 564 -21.41 16.98 14.14
CA VAL A 564 -20.69 18.08 13.50
C VAL A 564 -19.20 17.74 13.33
N ILE A 565 -18.57 17.04 14.29
CA ILE A 565 -17.19 16.52 14.15
C ILE A 565 -17.09 15.49 13.01
N GLN A 566 -18.05 14.59 12.90
CA GLN A 566 -18.08 13.62 11.79
C GLN A 566 -18.22 14.33 10.44
N GLU A 567 -19.12 15.29 10.33
CA GLU A 567 -19.34 16.05 9.10
C GLU A 567 -18.10 16.86 8.71
N TYR A 568 -17.42 17.47 9.67
CA TYR A 568 -16.12 18.11 9.46
C TYR A 568 -15.10 17.14 8.87
N ARG A 569 -14.90 15.97 9.50
CA ARG A 569 -13.94 14.95 9.03
C ARG A 569 -14.30 14.45 7.65
N ARG A 570 -15.59 14.22 7.38
CA ARG A 570 -16.10 13.81 6.08
C ARG A 570 -15.81 14.86 4.99
N LEU A 571 -16.20 16.11 5.20
CA LEU A 571 -16.00 17.20 4.24
C LEU A 571 -14.53 17.52 4.04
N SER A 572 -13.72 17.54 5.11
CA SER A 572 -12.27 17.74 5.03
C SER A 572 -11.61 16.67 4.15
N LYS A 573 -11.97 15.39 4.35
CA LYS A 573 -11.46 14.30 3.51
C LYS A 573 -11.95 14.41 2.06
N MET A 574 -13.21 14.79 1.83
CA MET A 574 -13.75 14.98 0.47
C MET A 574 -13.00 16.06 -0.29
N ILE A 575 -12.74 17.21 0.35
CA ILE A 575 -12.06 18.35 -0.27
C ILE A 575 -10.58 18.03 -0.49
N SER A 576 -9.84 17.64 0.57
CA SER A 576 -8.39 17.48 0.51
C SER A 576 -7.98 16.25 -0.28
N THR A 577 -8.61 15.09 0.00
CA THR A 577 -8.17 13.79 -0.56
C THR A 577 -8.70 13.54 -1.96
N TYR A 578 -9.94 14.00 -2.25
CA TYR A 578 -10.56 13.70 -3.54
C TYR A 578 -10.60 14.91 -4.46
N ILE A 579 -11.16 16.05 -4.05
CA ILE A 579 -11.30 17.20 -4.95
C ILE A 579 -9.91 17.76 -5.31
N ASN A 580 -9.16 18.22 -4.30
CA ASN A 580 -7.87 18.87 -4.53
C ASN A 580 -6.83 17.90 -5.10
N SER A 581 -6.64 16.72 -4.47
CA SER A 581 -5.61 15.78 -4.94
C SER A 581 -5.92 15.17 -6.30
N PHE A 582 -7.20 14.95 -6.65
CA PHE A 582 -7.58 14.47 -7.99
C PHE A 582 -7.35 15.53 -9.05
N LYS A 583 -7.69 16.79 -8.76
CA LYS A 583 -7.42 17.92 -9.65
C LYS A 583 -5.92 18.11 -9.90
N GLU A 584 -5.11 18.15 -8.83
CA GLU A 584 -3.66 18.23 -8.93
C GLU A 584 -3.07 17.06 -9.73
N CYS A 585 -3.58 15.85 -9.50
CA CYS A 585 -3.17 14.67 -10.25
C CYS A 585 -3.52 14.81 -11.74
N ALA A 586 -4.71 15.28 -12.08
CA ALA A 586 -5.15 15.47 -13.46
C ALA A 586 -4.34 16.57 -14.15
N ASP A 587 -4.09 17.70 -13.49
CA ASP A 587 -3.29 18.81 -14.01
C ASP A 587 -1.85 18.39 -14.32
N ALA A 588 -1.30 17.50 -13.49
CA ALA A 588 0.05 16.94 -13.69
C ALA A 588 0.11 15.83 -14.76
N ASN A 589 -1.03 15.33 -15.26
CA ASN A 589 -1.10 14.12 -16.09
C ASN A 589 -2.06 14.23 -17.31
N ASP A 590 -2.00 15.27 -18.06
CA ASP A 590 -2.79 15.45 -19.31
C ASP A 590 -4.31 15.34 -19.07
N GLY A 591 -4.81 15.81 -17.94
CA GLY A 591 -6.22 15.73 -17.56
C GLY A 591 -6.69 14.34 -17.14
N ARG A 592 -5.77 13.44 -16.77
CA ARG A 592 -6.10 12.06 -16.36
C ARG A 592 -5.76 11.79 -14.90
N LEU A 593 -6.61 11.02 -14.26
CA LEU A 593 -6.32 10.46 -12.95
C LEU A 593 -5.39 9.26 -13.11
N ARG A 594 -4.19 9.34 -12.55
CA ARG A 594 -3.20 8.27 -12.60
C ARG A 594 -2.96 7.70 -11.20
N THR A 595 -2.70 6.40 -11.16
CA THR A 595 -2.31 5.67 -9.95
C THR A 595 -1.20 4.70 -10.28
N LYS A 596 -0.42 4.33 -9.29
CA LYS A 596 0.50 3.20 -9.37
C LYS A 596 -0.18 1.97 -8.77
N TRP A 597 -0.07 0.84 -9.44
CA TRP A 597 -0.65 -0.42 -9.02
C TRP A 597 0.42 -1.33 -8.41
N TRP A 598 0.20 -1.77 -7.16
CA TRP A 598 1.14 -2.66 -6.47
C TRP A 598 0.50 -4.02 -6.19
N LEU A 599 1.00 -5.04 -6.88
CA LEU A 599 0.69 -6.45 -6.59
C LEU A 599 1.28 -6.93 -5.25
N THR A 600 2.16 -6.16 -4.67
CA THR A 600 2.89 -6.49 -3.44
C THR A 600 2.50 -5.58 -2.26
N GLY A 601 1.41 -4.80 -2.40
CA GLY A 601 1.07 -3.75 -1.45
C GLY A 601 0.29 -4.23 -0.23
N THR A 602 -0.31 -5.42 -0.26
CA THR A 602 -1.11 -5.96 0.84
C THR A 602 -0.61 -7.33 1.29
N ARG A 603 -0.75 -7.63 2.59
CA ARG A 603 -0.36 -8.94 3.16
C ARG A 603 -1.29 -10.08 2.76
N THR A 604 -2.51 -9.77 2.35
CA THR A 604 -3.52 -10.75 1.92
C THR A 604 -3.39 -11.15 0.45
N GLY A 605 -2.49 -10.49 -0.31
CA GLY A 605 -2.33 -10.70 -1.75
C GLY A 605 -3.33 -9.92 -2.61
N ARG A 606 -4.12 -8.98 -2.01
CA ARG A 606 -4.94 -8.04 -2.77
C ARG A 606 -4.07 -6.97 -3.44
N LEU A 607 -4.54 -6.44 -4.56
CA LEU A 607 -3.94 -5.27 -5.21
C LEU A 607 -4.07 -4.03 -4.31
N SER A 608 -3.10 -3.14 -4.38
CA SER A 608 -3.22 -1.80 -3.81
C SER A 608 -2.86 -0.74 -4.84
N SER A 609 -3.36 0.47 -4.64
CA SER A 609 -3.08 1.59 -5.53
C SER A 609 -2.76 2.87 -4.77
N GLY A 610 -2.05 3.80 -5.43
CA GLY A 610 -1.74 5.10 -4.83
C GLY A 610 -0.56 5.79 -5.50
N GLY A 611 -0.16 6.93 -4.95
CA GLY A 611 1.06 7.66 -5.30
C GLY A 611 2.20 7.38 -4.33
N GLU A 612 3.38 7.87 -4.64
CA GLU A 612 4.50 7.92 -3.72
C GLU A 612 4.23 9.00 -2.65
N LYS A 613 4.66 8.76 -1.40
CA LYS A 613 4.48 9.74 -0.31
C LYS A 613 5.01 11.12 -0.72
N GLY A 614 4.17 12.16 -0.62
CA GLY A 614 4.54 13.53 -0.94
C GLY A 614 4.41 13.92 -2.42
N SER A 615 3.89 13.05 -3.28
CA SER A 615 3.63 13.35 -4.69
C SER A 615 2.13 13.43 -4.99
N SER A 616 1.65 14.58 -5.43
CA SER A 616 0.28 14.76 -5.94
C SER A 616 0.06 14.20 -7.36
N LYS A 617 1.13 13.72 -8.02
CA LYS A 617 1.06 13.24 -9.41
C LYS A 617 0.29 11.93 -9.58
N LYS A 618 0.01 11.19 -8.51
CA LYS A 618 -0.73 9.92 -8.52
C LYS A 618 -1.63 9.83 -7.30
N VAL A 619 -2.82 9.27 -7.45
CA VAL A 619 -3.84 9.16 -6.40
C VAL A 619 -4.26 7.71 -6.17
N ASN A 620 -4.84 7.41 -5.00
CA ASN A 620 -5.41 6.10 -4.73
C ASN A 620 -6.79 5.99 -5.40
N LEU A 621 -6.87 5.19 -6.46
CA LEU A 621 -8.11 4.98 -7.21
C LEU A 621 -8.94 3.79 -6.71
N GLN A 622 -8.39 2.88 -5.90
CA GLN A 622 -9.17 1.76 -5.33
C GLN A 622 -10.11 2.22 -4.22
N ASN A 623 -9.77 3.30 -3.53
CA ASN A 623 -10.55 3.83 -2.41
C ASN A 623 -11.36 5.07 -2.81
N ILE A 624 -11.82 5.16 -4.07
CA ILE A 624 -12.74 6.24 -4.47
C ILE A 624 -13.98 6.16 -3.58
N HIS A 625 -14.26 7.27 -2.89
CA HIS A 625 -15.39 7.36 -1.97
C HIS A 625 -16.71 6.99 -2.66
N GLY A 626 -17.61 6.30 -1.96
CA GLY A 626 -18.91 5.87 -2.49
C GLY A 626 -19.91 7.01 -2.81
N ASP A 627 -19.53 8.28 -2.58
CA ASP A 627 -20.32 9.45 -2.96
C ASP A 627 -20.31 9.60 -4.49
N PRO A 628 -21.47 9.56 -5.16
CA PRO A 628 -21.53 9.69 -6.61
C PRO A 628 -20.90 10.95 -7.16
N ASN A 629 -20.93 12.08 -6.43
CA ASN A 629 -20.31 13.33 -6.86
C ASN A 629 -18.78 13.20 -6.95
N LEU A 630 -18.14 12.43 -6.04
CA LEU A 630 -16.71 12.17 -6.12
C LEU A 630 -16.36 11.13 -7.18
N GLN A 631 -17.20 10.09 -7.35
CA GLN A 631 -17.02 9.10 -8.42
C GLN A 631 -17.17 9.73 -9.81
N ASN A 632 -18.03 10.74 -9.95
CA ASN A 632 -18.25 11.46 -11.19
C ASN A 632 -17.09 12.39 -11.61
N LEU A 633 -16.07 12.55 -10.78
CA LEU A 633 -14.79 13.13 -11.20
C LEU A 633 -14.04 12.23 -12.19
N ALA A 634 -14.36 10.94 -12.26
CA ALA A 634 -13.72 9.95 -13.13
C ALA A 634 -14.64 9.63 -14.33
N THR A 635 -14.22 9.99 -15.55
CA THR A 635 -14.95 9.73 -16.81
C THR A 635 -14.08 8.95 -17.79
N PRO A 636 -14.66 8.14 -18.67
CA PRO A 636 -13.92 7.41 -19.71
C PRO A 636 -13.52 8.25 -20.91
N ASP A 637 -14.18 9.40 -21.11
CA ASP A 637 -13.99 10.28 -22.27
C ASP A 637 -14.41 11.72 -21.93
N PRO A 638 -13.58 12.75 -22.14
CA PRO A 638 -13.93 14.14 -21.84
C PRO A 638 -15.08 14.68 -22.70
N ASN A 639 -15.38 14.02 -23.82
CA ASN A 639 -16.44 14.42 -24.76
C ASN A 639 -17.79 13.73 -24.48
N TRP A 640 -17.96 12.98 -23.41
CA TRP A 640 -19.19 12.27 -23.08
C TRP A 640 -20.44 13.18 -23.08
N ARG A 641 -20.30 14.45 -22.71
CA ARG A 641 -21.37 15.44 -22.69
C ARG A 641 -21.97 15.69 -24.07
N LYS A 642 -21.22 15.44 -25.15
CA LYS A 642 -21.76 15.53 -26.53
C LYS A 642 -22.83 14.47 -26.77
N VAL A 643 -22.58 13.24 -26.29
CA VAL A 643 -23.55 12.13 -26.37
C VAL A 643 -24.75 12.43 -25.47
N TYR A 644 -24.47 12.81 -24.21
CA TYR A 644 -25.51 13.12 -23.23
C TYR A 644 -26.49 14.20 -23.73
N LYS A 645 -25.99 15.33 -24.24
CA LYS A 645 -26.83 16.41 -24.80
C LYS A 645 -27.73 15.93 -25.96
N LYS A 646 -27.20 15.04 -26.83
CA LYS A 646 -27.99 14.47 -27.93
C LYS A 646 -29.05 13.49 -27.44
N LEU A 647 -28.75 12.69 -26.42
CA LEU A 647 -29.74 11.83 -25.76
C LEU A 647 -30.79 12.63 -25.03
N GLN A 648 -30.44 13.74 -24.40
CA GLN A 648 -31.37 14.66 -23.77
C GLN A 648 -32.35 15.23 -24.80
N GLN A 649 -31.87 15.77 -25.92
CA GLN A 649 -32.72 16.26 -27.03
C GLN A 649 -33.64 15.17 -27.56
N ALA A 650 -33.13 13.95 -27.70
CA ALA A 650 -33.94 12.81 -28.14
C ALA A 650 -35.01 12.44 -27.11
N ALA A 651 -34.67 12.41 -25.82
CA ALA A 651 -35.61 12.10 -24.74
C ALA A 651 -36.69 13.18 -24.59
N GLU A 652 -36.32 14.45 -24.68
CA GLU A 652 -37.26 15.58 -24.68
C GLU A 652 -38.25 15.48 -25.85
N SER A 653 -37.84 15.03 -27.03
CA SER A 653 -38.73 14.80 -28.15
C SER A 653 -39.78 13.69 -27.96
N VAL A 654 -39.60 12.84 -26.95
CA VAL A 654 -40.45 11.68 -26.62
C VAL A 654 -41.24 11.88 -25.32
N ALA A 655 -40.62 12.53 -24.31
CA ALA A 655 -41.13 12.56 -22.93
C ALA A 655 -40.99 13.93 -22.23
N ASN A 656 -41.03 15.05 -22.97
CA ASN A 656 -40.75 16.41 -22.47
C ASN A 656 -41.54 16.77 -21.19
N GLN A 657 -42.86 16.59 -21.20
CA GLN A 657 -43.71 16.92 -20.04
C GLN A 657 -43.33 16.10 -18.78
N SER A 658 -43.02 14.82 -18.98
CA SER A 658 -42.62 13.94 -17.87
C SER A 658 -41.24 14.34 -17.34
N LEU A 659 -40.30 14.74 -18.19
CA LEU A 659 -39.00 15.28 -17.79
C LEU A 659 -39.13 16.61 -17.04
N GLY A 660 -40.09 17.48 -17.43
CA GLY A 660 -40.46 18.69 -16.68
C GLY A 660 -40.91 18.38 -15.25
N LYS A 661 -41.77 17.38 -15.07
CA LYS A 661 -42.22 16.92 -13.75
C LYS A 661 -41.05 16.34 -12.90
N VAL A 662 -40.06 15.70 -13.54
CA VAL A 662 -38.83 15.26 -12.83
C VAL A 662 -38.07 16.45 -12.27
N ARG A 663 -37.89 17.52 -13.06
CA ARG A 663 -37.24 18.77 -12.60
C ARG A 663 -37.94 19.35 -11.38
N GLU A 664 -39.27 19.46 -11.44
CA GLU A 664 -40.10 19.97 -10.33
C GLU A 664 -40.00 19.09 -9.07
N LEU A 665 -40.09 17.78 -9.22
CA LEU A 665 -39.95 16.86 -8.07
C LEU A 665 -38.58 16.89 -7.44
N VAL A 666 -37.51 17.04 -8.22
CA VAL A 666 -36.13 17.16 -7.69
C VAL A 666 -35.97 18.45 -6.91
N SER A 667 -36.51 19.60 -7.42
CA SER A 667 -36.52 20.87 -6.69
C SER A 667 -37.27 20.77 -5.36
N LYS A 668 -38.48 20.19 -5.37
CA LYS A 668 -39.26 19.95 -4.13
C LYS A 668 -38.52 19.03 -3.13
N LEU A 669 -37.85 17.99 -3.64
CA LEU A 669 -37.10 17.04 -2.82
C LEU A 669 -35.90 17.68 -2.11
N GLN A 670 -35.13 18.49 -2.82
CA GLN A 670 -33.92 19.12 -2.27
C GLN A 670 -34.29 20.25 -1.27
N ALA A 671 -35.36 21.01 -1.52
CA ALA A 671 -35.84 22.04 -0.62
C ALA A 671 -36.59 21.51 0.62
N CYS A 672 -36.92 20.23 0.67
CA CYS A 672 -37.75 19.64 1.73
C CYS A 672 -36.92 19.22 2.93
N GLU A 673 -37.23 19.71 4.12
CA GLU A 673 -36.59 19.27 5.39
C GLU A 673 -37.35 18.15 6.11
N ASN A 674 -38.64 18.04 5.86
CA ASN A 674 -39.49 17.02 6.49
C ASN A 674 -39.20 15.61 5.94
N LYS A 675 -38.85 14.67 6.83
CA LYS A 675 -38.44 13.31 6.44
C LYS A 675 -39.53 12.51 5.74
N GLU A 676 -40.78 12.64 6.16
CA GLU A 676 -41.91 11.88 5.56
C GLU A 676 -42.25 12.40 4.17
N LYS A 677 -42.34 13.73 4.02
CA LYS A 677 -42.56 14.36 2.72
C LYS A 677 -41.40 14.07 1.76
N LYS A 678 -40.18 14.07 2.28
CA LYS A 678 -39.00 13.71 1.49
C LYS A 678 -39.02 12.27 0.99
N LYS A 679 -39.52 11.33 1.80
CA LYS A 679 -39.77 9.95 1.41
C LYS A 679 -40.81 9.86 0.30
N SER A 680 -41.94 10.53 0.46
CA SER A 680 -43.01 10.58 -0.54
C SER A 680 -42.54 11.15 -1.88
N TYR A 681 -41.76 12.26 -1.88
CA TYR A 681 -41.20 12.82 -3.12
C TYR A 681 -40.20 11.87 -3.77
N ASN A 682 -39.40 11.12 -3.02
CA ASN A 682 -38.49 10.11 -3.58
C ASN A 682 -39.25 8.94 -4.22
N GLU A 683 -40.36 8.48 -3.62
CA GLU A 683 -41.22 7.42 -4.19
C GLU A 683 -41.88 7.89 -5.49
N ALA A 684 -42.42 9.13 -5.49
CA ALA A 684 -43.00 9.75 -6.67
C ALA A 684 -41.97 9.92 -7.80
N LEU A 685 -40.78 10.38 -7.48
CA LEU A 685 -39.67 10.54 -8.42
C LEU A 685 -39.27 9.19 -9.03
N TYR A 686 -39.12 8.16 -8.22
CA TYR A 686 -38.78 6.80 -8.66
C TYR A 686 -39.87 6.24 -9.61
N GLY A 687 -41.14 6.38 -9.23
CA GLY A 687 -42.30 5.97 -10.08
C GLY A 687 -42.32 6.67 -11.42
N LEU A 688 -42.10 7.99 -11.43
CA LEU A 688 -42.05 8.79 -12.64
C LEU A 688 -40.86 8.44 -13.56
N ILE A 689 -39.67 8.21 -12.98
CA ILE A 689 -38.48 7.75 -13.71
C ILE A 689 -38.76 6.41 -14.39
N LYS A 690 -39.36 5.45 -13.69
CA LYS A 690 -39.78 4.16 -14.30
C LYS A 690 -40.75 4.33 -15.46
N GLN A 691 -41.75 5.22 -15.34
CA GLN A 691 -42.68 5.50 -16.43
C GLN A 691 -41.96 6.09 -17.66
N ILE A 692 -41.03 7.02 -17.43
CA ILE A 692 -40.26 7.60 -18.54
C ILE A 692 -39.36 6.53 -19.17
N GLN A 693 -38.69 5.72 -18.38
CA GLN A 693 -37.86 4.61 -18.81
C GLN A 693 -38.62 3.66 -19.75
N MET A 694 -39.79 3.19 -19.32
CA MET A 694 -40.66 2.34 -20.16
C MET A 694 -41.13 3.03 -21.44
N ARG A 695 -41.46 4.33 -21.34
CA ARG A 695 -41.85 5.11 -22.50
C ARG A 695 -40.72 5.25 -23.53
N LEU A 696 -39.49 5.48 -23.08
CA LEU A 696 -38.30 5.50 -23.94
C LEU A 696 -38.06 4.12 -24.56
N TYR A 697 -38.06 3.04 -23.75
CA TYR A 697 -37.82 1.67 -24.22
C TYR A 697 -38.75 1.31 -25.40
N ASN A 698 -40.03 1.64 -25.28
CA ASN A 698 -41.09 1.27 -26.24
C ASN A 698 -41.22 2.27 -27.42
N SER A 699 -40.51 3.40 -27.40
CA SER A 699 -40.62 4.44 -28.43
C SER A 699 -39.78 4.11 -29.65
N ALA A 700 -40.41 3.84 -30.79
CA ALA A 700 -39.74 3.68 -32.08
C ALA A 700 -38.89 4.92 -32.46
N ARG A 701 -39.38 6.14 -32.11
CA ARG A 701 -38.64 7.39 -32.33
C ARG A 701 -37.35 7.42 -31.53
N TRP A 702 -37.37 7.04 -30.23
CA TRP A 702 -36.18 6.94 -29.39
C TRP A 702 -35.19 5.93 -29.98
N GLN A 703 -35.63 4.72 -30.31
CA GLN A 703 -34.80 3.68 -30.89
C GLN A 703 -34.10 4.14 -32.17
N LYS A 704 -34.79 4.84 -33.04
CA LYS A 704 -34.25 5.43 -34.30
C LYS A 704 -33.19 6.49 -34.00
N LEU A 705 -33.45 7.40 -33.05
CA LEU A 705 -32.52 8.47 -32.67
C LEU A 705 -31.27 7.91 -31.99
N VAL A 706 -31.41 6.92 -31.11
CA VAL A 706 -30.29 6.25 -30.45
C VAL A 706 -29.39 5.57 -31.48
N LYS A 707 -29.95 4.87 -32.49
CA LYS A 707 -29.13 4.25 -33.55
C LYS A 707 -28.31 5.32 -34.31
N LYS A 708 -28.90 6.48 -34.59
CA LYS A 708 -28.21 7.61 -35.24
C LYS A 708 -27.09 8.17 -34.33
N ILE A 709 -27.37 8.36 -33.03
CA ILE A 709 -26.40 8.87 -32.06
C ILE A 709 -25.24 7.89 -31.92
N ALA A 710 -25.51 6.59 -31.76
CA ALA A 710 -24.48 5.57 -31.64
C ALA A 710 -23.59 5.47 -32.89
N LYS A 711 -24.14 5.73 -34.07
CA LYS A 711 -23.37 5.80 -35.33
C LYS A 711 -22.49 7.06 -35.37
N LEU A 712 -23.01 8.22 -35.02
CA LEU A 712 -22.28 9.50 -35.08
C LEU A 712 -21.20 9.62 -34.02
N TYR A 713 -21.46 9.12 -32.83
CA TYR A 713 -20.61 9.25 -31.64
C TYR A 713 -19.99 7.91 -31.20
N GLY A 714 -19.97 6.89 -32.06
CA GLY A 714 -19.55 5.55 -31.75
C GLY A 714 -18.09 5.40 -31.25
N ASN A 715 -17.24 6.38 -31.54
CA ASN A 715 -15.85 6.40 -31.07
C ASN A 715 -15.69 7.00 -29.67
N ILE A 716 -16.69 7.72 -29.13
CA ILE A 716 -16.68 8.19 -27.75
C ILE A 716 -16.72 6.97 -26.82
N ARG A 717 -15.94 7.02 -25.74
CA ARG A 717 -15.84 5.92 -24.79
C ARG A 717 -16.86 6.07 -23.67
N VAL A 718 -17.36 4.92 -23.23
CA VAL A 718 -18.18 4.77 -22.03
C VAL A 718 -17.42 3.95 -21.00
N MET A 719 -17.69 4.16 -19.73
CA MET A 719 -17.18 3.35 -18.65
C MET A 719 -17.95 2.04 -18.60
N MET A 720 -17.27 0.92 -18.85
CA MET A 720 -17.84 -0.42 -18.72
C MET A 720 -17.12 -1.12 -17.58
N GLY A 721 -17.83 -1.46 -16.51
CA GLY A 721 -17.32 -2.12 -15.32
C GLY A 721 -18.01 -3.44 -15.06
N PHE A 722 -17.27 -4.41 -14.54
CA PHE A 722 -17.81 -5.69 -14.10
C PHE A 722 -17.28 -6.03 -12.72
N ASP A 723 -18.21 -6.30 -11.80
CA ASP A 723 -17.96 -6.70 -10.42
C ASP A 723 -18.15 -8.21 -10.29
N GLN A 724 -17.24 -8.87 -9.58
CA GLN A 724 -17.37 -10.30 -9.25
C GLN A 724 -18.37 -10.48 -8.10
N GLY A 725 -19.58 -10.88 -8.42
CA GLY A 725 -20.67 -11.06 -7.47
C GLY A 725 -20.34 -12.04 -6.35
N GLN A 726 -20.19 -11.51 -5.13
CA GLN A 726 -20.00 -12.29 -3.89
C GLN A 726 -18.82 -13.28 -3.96
N ILE A 727 -17.73 -12.89 -4.60
CA ILE A 727 -16.60 -13.78 -4.88
C ILE A 727 -16.02 -14.43 -3.62
N GLU A 728 -15.92 -13.69 -2.51
CA GLU A 728 -15.38 -14.24 -1.25
C GLU A 728 -16.26 -15.37 -0.68
N VAL A 729 -17.60 -15.24 -0.80
CA VAL A 729 -18.52 -16.29 -0.38
C VAL A 729 -18.38 -17.54 -1.28
N ARG A 730 -18.24 -17.35 -2.58
CA ARG A 730 -18.02 -18.45 -3.54
C ARG A 730 -16.68 -19.15 -3.30
N VAL A 731 -15.63 -18.40 -3.00
CA VAL A 731 -14.33 -18.96 -2.61
C VAL A 731 -14.41 -19.71 -1.28
N MET A 732 -15.16 -19.20 -0.27
CA MET A 732 -15.39 -19.90 0.98
C MET A 732 -16.13 -21.22 0.76
N ALA A 733 -17.19 -21.21 -0.05
CA ALA A 733 -17.93 -22.41 -0.39
C ALA A 733 -17.03 -23.46 -1.08
N GLN A 734 -16.19 -23.02 -2.01
CA GLN A 734 -15.20 -23.88 -2.69
C GLN A 734 -14.14 -24.42 -1.73
N ALA A 735 -13.60 -23.58 -0.83
CA ALA A 735 -12.53 -23.95 0.09
C ALA A 735 -13.00 -24.86 1.24
N SER A 736 -14.21 -24.61 1.72
CA SER A 736 -14.84 -25.43 2.78
C SER A 736 -15.39 -26.76 2.26
N GLY A 737 -15.78 -26.82 0.98
CA GLY A 737 -16.50 -27.96 0.42
C GLY A 737 -17.90 -28.15 0.99
N ASP A 738 -18.47 -27.12 1.65
CA ASP A 738 -19.79 -27.18 2.29
C ASP A 738 -20.88 -27.33 1.23
N LYS A 739 -21.59 -28.46 1.27
CA LYS A 739 -22.61 -28.80 0.27
C LYS A 739 -23.79 -27.82 0.26
N ASN A 740 -24.18 -27.33 1.43
CA ASN A 740 -25.30 -26.41 1.56
C ASN A 740 -24.88 -25.00 1.02
N LEU A 741 -23.70 -24.52 1.39
CA LEU A 741 -23.21 -23.23 0.91
C LEU A 741 -22.95 -23.27 -0.61
N ILE A 742 -22.41 -24.37 -1.14
CA ILE A 742 -22.27 -24.59 -2.59
C ILE A 742 -23.60 -24.50 -3.29
N ARG A 743 -24.64 -25.25 -2.81
CA ARG A 743 -25.99 -25.21 -3.37
C ARG A 743 -26.58 -23.80 -3.33
N ASP A 744 -26.39 -23.08 -2.24
CA ASP A 744 -26.92 -21.73 -2.08
C ASP A 744 -26.21 -20.70 -2.96
N CYS A 745 -24.90 -20.92 -3.24
CA CYS A 745 -24.14 -20.14 -4.23
C CYS A 745 -24.58 -20.37 -5.69
N MET A 746 -25.31 -21.45 -5.99
CA MET A 746 -25.87 -21.69 -7.33
C MET A 746 -27.12 -20.86 -7.62
N GLY A 747 -27.75 -20.28 -6.59
CA GLY A 747 -28.94 -19.44 -6.73
C GLY A 747 -28.64 -17.93 -6.72
N ASP A 748 -29.70 -17.14 -6.97
CA ASP A 748 -29.56 -15.71 -7.27
C ASP A 748 -29.27 -14.82 -6.03
N ASP A 749 -29.71 -15.17 -4.83
CA ASP A 749 -29.59 -14.35 -3.62
C ASP A 749 -29.13 -15.13 -2.40
N ILE A 750 -27.83 -15.34 -2.33
CA ILE A 750 -27.22 -16.07 -1.22
C ILE A 750 -27.42 -15.39 0.15
N HIS A 751 -27.43 -14.04 0.20
CA HIS A 751 -27.56 -13.34 1.48
C HIS A 751 -28.95 -13.51 2.10
N SER A 752 -30.00 -13.58 1.29
CA SER A 752 -31.33 -13.88 1.80
C SER A 752 -31.47 -15.34 2.23
N LYS A 753 -30.81 -16.29 1.56
CA LYS A 753 -30.78 -17.71 1.97
C LYS A 753 -30.01 -17.90 3.26
N VAL A 754 -28.84 -17.27 3.40
CA VAL A 754 -28.07 -17.27 4.65
C VAL A 754 -28.85 -16.61 5.78
N GLY A 755 -29.53 -15.50 5.50
CA GLY A 755 -30.41 -14.84 6.45
C GLY A 755 -31.55 -15.78 6.93
N HIS A 756 -32.18 -16.54 6.03
CA HIS A 756 -33.15 -17.56 6.36
C HIS A 756 -32.55 -18.65 7.28
N ALA A 757 -31.37 -19.16 6.92
CA ALA A 757 -30.69 -20.19 7.69
C ALA A 757 -30.37 -19.75 9.14
N MET A 758 -30.02 -18.48 9.33
CA MET A 758 -29.67 -17.90 10.64
C MET A 758 -30.91 -17.56 11.48
N THR A 759 -31.93 -16.95 10.86
CA THR A 759 -33.04 -16.32 11.56
C THR A 759 -34.34 -17.14 11.53
N GLY A 760 -34.46 -18.09 10.58
CA GLY A 760 -35.70 -18.80 10.28
C GLY A 760 -36.71 -17.97 9.49
N TRP A 761 -36.43 -16.71 9.16
CA TRP A 761 -37.37 -15.86 8.39
C TRP A 761 -37.46 -16.28 6.93
N GLY A 762 -38.64 -16.12 6.31
CA GLY A 762 -38.81 -16.49 4.91
C GLY A 762 -37.87 -15.71 3.98
N VAL A 763 -37.29 -16.41 3.00
CA VAL A 763 -36.31 -15.82 2.02
C VAL A 763 -36.91 -14.62 1.31
N GLU A 764 -38.17 -14.69 0.84
CA GLU A 764 -38.84 -13.60 0.15
C GLU A 764 -39.10 -12.37 1.06
N LYS A 765 -39.33 -12.60 2.36
CA LYS A 765 -39.46 -11.50 3.33
C LYS A 765 -38.12 -10.75 3.48
N ILE A 766 -37.01 -11.48 3.60
CA ILE A 766 -35.67 -10.92 3.73
C ILE A 766 -35.30 -10.18 2.42
N LYS A 767 -35.61 -10.75 1.25
CA LYS A 767 -35.30 -10.17 -0.06
C LYS A 767 -36.02 -8.84 -0.30
N LYS A 768 -37.29 -8.73 0.15
CA LYS A 768 -38.11 -7.51 0.00
C LYS A 768 -37.70 -6.40 0.98
N ASP A 769 -37.28 -6.75 2.20
CA ASP A 769 -36.81 -5.77 3.19
C ASP A 769 -35.31 -5.47 3.05
N LYS A 770 -35.00 -4.34 2.38
CA LYS A 770 -33.61 -3.90 2.15
C LYS A 770 -32.79 -3.73 3.42
N LYS A 771 -33.39 -3.32 4.57
CA LYS A 771 -32.72 -3.15 5.86
C LYS A 771 -32.27 -4.51 6.39
N THR A 772 -33.19 -5.46 6.46
CA THR A 772 -32.94 -6.83 6.92
C THR A 772 -31.94 -7.54 6.00
N ARG A 773 -32.08 -7.43 4.68
CA ARG A 773 -31.13 -8.03 3.74
C ARG A 773 -29.71 -7.46 3.88
N THR A 774 -29.59 -6.16 4.10
CA THR A 774 -28.28 -5.53 4.35
C THR A 774 -27.69 -6.01 5.68
N LEU A 775 -28.50 -6.11 6.72
CA LEU A 775 -28.07 -6.63 8.01
C LEU A 775 -27.59 -8.08 7.90
N THR A 776 -28.36 -8.97 7.27
CA THR A 776 -27.98 -10.39 7.08
C THR A 776 -26.71 -10.51 6.20
N LYS A 777 -26.56 -9.68 5.17
CA LYS A 777 -25.33 -9.59 4.39
C LYS A 777 -24.11 -9.26 5.28
N ASN A 778 -24.22 -8.24 6.10
CA ASN A 778 -23.14 -7.80 6.96
C ASN A 778 -22.78 -8.82 8.04
N ILE A 779 -23.80 -9.49 8.63
CA ILE A 779 -23.61 -10.58 9.59
C ILE A 779 -22.89 -11.76 8.93
N HIS A 780 -23.32 -12.15 7.74
CA HIS A 780 -22.69 -13.21 6.96
C HIS A 780 -21.20 -12.95 6.74
N PHE A 781 -20.84 -11.77 6.27
CA PHE A 781 -19.43 -11.40 6.09
C PHE A 781 -18.67 -11.36 7.42
N GLY A 782 -19.29 -10.85 8.49
CA GLY A 782 -18.66 -10.84 9.81
C GLY A 782 -18.28 -12.25 10.28
N ILE A 783 -19.19 -13.21 10.19
CA ILE A 783 -18.95 -14.61 10.58
C ILE A 783 -17.92 -15.27 9.65
N LEU A 784 -18.03 -15.05 8.33
CA LEU A 784 -17.05 -15.56 7.36
C LEU A 784 -15.62 -15.11 7.69
N PHE A 785 -15.46 -13.91 8.24
CA PHE A 785 -14.16 -13.34 8.58
C PHE A 785 -13.76 -13.55 10.05
N GLY A 786 -14.45 -14.47 10.75
CA GLY A 786 -14.04 -14.92 12.07
C GLY A 786 -14.58 -14.07 13.22
N LEU A 787 -15.65 -13.30 13.00
CA LEU A 787 -16.34 -12.59 14.06
C LEU A 787 -16.89 -13.62 15.07
N SER A 788 -16.64 -13.42 16.36
CA SER A 788 -17.22 -14.23 17.43
C SER A 788 -18.69 -13.84 17.67
N ALA A 789 -19.43 -14.65 18.43
CA ALA A 789 -20.81 -14.34 18.79
C ALA A 789 -20.93 -13.00 19.54
N ASN A 790 -20.01 -12.72 20.46
CA ASN A 790 -19.95 -11.43 21.16
C ASN A 790 -19.62 -10.27 20.21
N GLY A 791 -18.64 -10.46 19.31
CA GLY A 791 -18.35 -9.51 18.24
C GLY A 791 -19.55 -9.27 17.32
N LEU A 792 -20.36 -10.32 17.05
CA LEU A 792 -21.60 -10.23 16.29
C LEU A 792 -22.65 -9.35 16.99
N MET A 793 -22.84 -9.52 18.30
CA MET A 793 -23.73 -8.66 19.09
C MET A 793 -23.29 -7.19 18.99
N GLY A 794 -22.01 -6.92 19.23
CA GLY A 794 -21.45 -5.56 19.11
C GLY A 794 -21.65 -4.97 17.73
N PHE A 795 -21.41 -5.76 16.67
CA PHE A 795 -21.62 -5.36 15.29
C PHE A 795 -23.09 -5.05 14.95
N ILE A 796 -24.05 -5.87 15.40
CA ILE A 796 -25.47 -5.64 15.20
C ILE A 796 -25.90 -4.35 15.91
N LYS A 797 -25.51 -4.17 17.19
CA LYS A 797 -25.78 -2.93 17.95
C LYS A 797 -25.16 -1.69 17.32
N LEU A 798 -24.00 -1.82 16.69
CA LEU A 798 -23.38 -0.72 15.95
C LEU A 798 -24.21 -0.32 14.70
N LYS A 799 -24.74 -1.28 13.97
CA LYS A 799 -25.54 -1.06 12.74
C LYS A 799 -27.01 -0.72 13.02
N ASP A 800 -27.56 -1.31 14.04
CA ASP A 800 -28.92 -1.06 14.53
C ASP A 800 -28.91 -0.92 16.06
N PRO A 801 -28.65 0.29 16.59
CA PRO A 801 -28.51 0.51 18.02
C PRO A 801 -29.80 0.45 18.82
N ASP A 802 -30.94 0.51 18.13
CA ASP A 802 -32.22 0.24 18.75
C ASP A 802 -32.44 -1.27 18.92
N SER A 803 -31.50 -2.08 18.45
CA SER A 803 -31.51 -3.51 18.61
C SER A 803 -31.33 -3.91 20.08
N THR A 804 -32.29 -4.64 20.60
CA THR A 804 -32.27 -5.22 21.95
C THR A 804 -31.56 -6.57 21.98
N ILE A 805 -30.81 -6.93 20.94
CA ILE A 805 -30.14 -8.22 20.82
C ILE A 805 -29.27 -8.53 22.05
N THR A 806 -29.54 -9.69 22.66
CA THR A 806 -28.75 -10.21 23.78
C THR A 806 -27.54 -11.03 23.29
N GLU A 807 -26.64 -11.37 24.22
CA GLU A 807 -25.51 -12.25 23.91
C GLU A 807 -25.98 -13.66 23.52
N GLU A 808 -27.02 -14.18 24.19
CA GLU A 808 -27.62 -15.48 23.90
C GLU A 808 -28.25 -15.49 22.48
N GLU A 809 -28.92 -14.41 22.09
CA GLU A 809 -29.49 -14.30 20.74
C GLU A 809 -28.40 -14.22 19.66
N ALA A 810 -27.34 -13.49 19.92
CA ALA A 810 -26.20 -13.44 19.02
C ALA A 810 -25.49 -14.79 18.91
N GLN A 811 -25.35 -15.52 20.05
CA GLN A 811 -24.82 -16.87 20.06
C GLN A 811 -25.70 -17.80 19.25
N ARG A 812 -27.04 -17.75 19.43
CA ARG A 812 -27.98 -18.56 18.67
C ARG A 812 -27.90 -18.33 17.16
N LEU A 813 -27.79 -17.06 16.72
CA LEU A 813 -27.61 -16.73 15.29
C LEU A 813 -26.30 -17.32 14.75
N TYR A 814 -25.26 -17.23 15.55
CA TYR A 814 -23.94 -17.78 15.22
C TYR A 814 -23.94 -19.29 15.08
N ASP A 815 -24.58 -19.98 16.05
CA ASP A 815 -24.71 -21.44 16.07
C ASP A 815 -25.59 -21.94 14.92
N ASN A 816 -26.71 -21.27 14.64
CA ASN A 816 -27.60 -21.58 13.52
C ASN A 816 -26.84 -21.47 12.18
N TYR A 817 -25.95 -20.46 12.01
CA TYR A 817 -25.12 -20.35 10.82
C TYR A 817 -24.24 -21.58 10.63
N PHE A 818 -23.52 -22.01 11.66
CA PHE A 818 -22.63 -23.18 11.56
C PHE A 818 -23.38 -24.52 11.55
N LYS A 819 -24.58 -24.55 12.07
CA LYS A 819 -25.47 -25.70 11.91
C LYS A 819 -25.95 -25.84 10.47
N ALA A 820 -26.24 -24.71 9.81
CA ALA A 820 -26.64 -24.70 8.41
C ALA A 820 -25.46 -25.01 7.47
N TYR A 821 -24.24 -24.57 7.85
CA TYR A 821 -23.03 -24.71 7.04
C TYR A 821 -21.88 -25.39 7.81
N PRO A 822 -22.03 -26.71 8.13
CA PRO A 822 -21.08 -27.44 8.97
C PRO A 822 -19.67 -27.56 8.33
N GLY A 823 -19.59 -27.60 7.00
CA GLY A 823 -18.33 -27.62 6.28
C GLY A 823 -17.51 -26.32 6.44
N VAL A 824 -18.20 -25.17 6.59
CA VAL A 824 -17.56 -23.89 6.91
C VAL A 824 -16.95 -23.93 8.31
N LYS A 825 -17.66 -24.47 9.31
CA LYS A 825 -17.14 -24.68 10.67
C LYS A 825 -15.87 -25.52 10.64
N ALA A 826 -15.93 -26.66 9.99
CA ALA A 826 -14.77 -27.57 9.85
C ALA A 826 -13.59 -26.91 9.14
N PHE A 827 -13.84 -26.06 8.14
CA PHE A 827 -12.80 -25.28 7.47
C PHE A 827 -12.13 -24.27 8.41
N VAL A 828 -12.90 -23.53 9.19
CA VAL A 828 -12.40 -22.54 10.16
C VAL A 828 -11.50 -23.23 11.19
N GLU A 829 -11.95 -24.35 11.78
CA GLU A 829 -11.19 -25.12 12.76
C GLU A 829 -9.91 -25.69 12.15
N ARG A 830 -9.99 -26.24 10.94
CA ARG A 830 -8.85 -26.79 10.21
C ARG A 830 -7.79 -25.70 9.93
N MET A 831 -8.19 -24.49 9.51
CA MET A 831 -7.24 -23.40 9.21
C MET A 831 -6.55 -22.90 10.47
N ARG A 832 -7.25 -22.80 11.59
CA ARG A 832 -6.64 -22.42 12.86
C ARG A 832 -5.60 -23.45 13.31
N ARG A 833 -5.98 -24.73 13.32
CA ARG A 833 -5.06 -25.83 13.64
C ARG A 833 -3.85 -25.87 12.70
N PHE A 834 -4.08 -25.69 11.40
CA PHE A 834 -2.99 -25.65 10.42
C PHE A 834 -1.98 -24.54 10.71
N VAL A 835 -2.44 -23.35 11.13
CA VAL A 835 -1.54 -22.25 11.52
C VAL A 835 -0.79 -22.55 12.81
N GLU A 836 -1.44 -23.16 13.81
CA GLU A 836 -0.80 -23.60 15.07
C GLU A 836 0.34 -24.58 14.80
N GLU A 837 0.12 -25.54 13.91
CA GLU A 837 1.10 -26.56 13.55
C GLU A 837 2.23 -26.05 12.66
N ASN A 838 1.93 -25.14 11.71
CA ASN A 838 2.84 -24.78 10.64
C ASN A 838 3.39 -23.34 10.72
N GLY A 839 2.80 -22.46 11.53
CA GLY A 839 3.19 -21.04 11.64
C GLY A 839 2.89 -20.19 10.40
N TYR A 840 2.08 -20.70 9.47
CA TYR A 840 1.62 -19.95 8.30
C TYR A 840 0.23 -20.45 7.85
N VAL A 841 -0.43 -19.63 7.04
CA VAL A 841 -1.64 -20.03 6.32
C VAL A 841 -1.37 -20.08 4.82
N GLU A 842 -2.01 -21.00 4.12
CA GLU A 842 -1.90 -21.17 2.67
C GLU A 842 -3.29 -21.20 2.01
N ASN A 843 -3.46 -20.51 0.90
CA ASN A 843 -4.68 -20.60 0.12
C ASN A 843 -4.60 -21.70 -0.95
N MET A 844 -5.72 -21.98 -1.60
CA MET A 844 -5.84 -23.07 -2.58
C MET A 844 -4.92 -22.93 -3.80
N PHE A 845 -4.41 -21.74 -4.09
CA PHE A 845 -3.48 -21.48 -5.21
C PHE A 845 -2.01 -21.47 -4.79
N GLY A 846 -1.71 -21.76 -3.51
CA GLY A 846 -0.34 -21.82 -3.00
C GLY A 846 0.23 -20.49 -2.55
N PHE A 847 -0.60 -19.49 -2.27
CA PHE A 847 -0.17 -18.26 -1.61
C PHE A 847 -0.05 -18.51 -0.11
N ARG A 848 1.17 -18.30 0.43
CA ARG A 848 1.47 -18.53 1.86
C ARG A 848 1.70 -17.23 2.59
N ARG A 849 1.12 -17.11 3.78
CA ARG A 849 1.37 -16.01 4.70
C ARG A 849 1.78 -16.53 6.08
N PRO A 850 2.98 -16.17 6.59
CA PRO A 850 3.38 -16.47 7.96
C PRO A 850 2.45 -15.79 8.98
N LEU A 851 2.08 -16.51 10.04
CA LEU A 851 1.29 -15.99 11.16
C LEU A 851 1.96 -16.41 12.47
N SER A 852 2.16 -15.45 13.39
CA SER A 852 2.73 -15.73 14.70
C SER A 852 1.65 -16.27 15.65
N VAL A 853 1.80 -17.49 16.12
CA VAL A 853 0.97 -18.12 17.14
C VAL A 853 1.57 -17.78 18.50
N GLY A 854 0.90 -16.93 19.28
CA GLY A 854 1.33 -16.55 20.63
C GLY A 854 2.10 -15.23 20.71
N GLY A 855 1.45 -14.21 21.24
CA GLY A 855 2.05 -12.96 21.71
C GLY A 855 2.39 -11.95 20.61
N ALA A 856 2.09 -10.70 20.88
CA ALA A 856 2.52 -9.58 20.08
C ALA A 856 4.02 -9.68 19.81
N VAL A 857 4.43 -9.60 18.55
CA VAL A 857 5.82 -9.29 18.20
C VAL A 857 6.04 -7.86 18.69
N GLU A 858 6.59 -7.72 19.89
CA GLU A 858 7.05 -6.43 20.39
C GLU A 858 8.07 -5.88 19.39
N GLY A 859 7.76 -4.74 18.79
CA GLY A 859 8.65 -4.04 17.87
C GLY A 859 8.04 -3.64 16.53
N TYR A 860 6.79 -3.98 16.25
CA TYR A 860 6.05 -3.41 15.13
C TYR A 860 4.99 -2.43 15.64
N GLU A 861 5.42 -1.20 15.90
CA GLU A 861 4.48 -0.08 15.95
C GLU A 861 3.81 -0.01 14.57
N GLN A 862 2.51 -0.23 14.55
CA GLN A 862 1.68 0.11 13.40
C GLN A 862 1.77 1.63 13.21
N GLU A 863 2.45 2.10 12.17
CA GLU A 863 2.13 3.41 11.62
C GLU A 863 0.68 3.35 11.13
N ASP A 864 -0.11 4.27 11.63
CA ASP A 864 -1.50 4.54 11.32
C ASP A 864 -1.66 4.75 9.79
N THR A 865 -1.79 3.66 9.06
CA THR A 865 -2.35 3.71 7.73
C THR A 865 -3.84 3.70 7.94
N GLY A 866 -4.51 4.81 7.67
CA GLY A 866 -5.94 5.04 7.95
C GLY A 866 -6.96 4.04 7.40
N ASP A 867 -6.59 2.78 7.31
CA ASP A 867 -7.45 1.66 6.98
C ASP A 867 -8.12 1.16 8.27
N GLU A 868 -9.41 1.39 8.37
CA GLU A 868 -10.30 1.03 9.49
C GLU A 868 -10.29 -0.47 9.85
N GLU A 869 -9.60 -1.33 9.10
CA GLU A 869 -9.44 -2.77 9.38
C GLU A 869 -8.37 -3.09 10.44
N SER A 870 -7.58 -2.12 10.91
CA SER A 870 -6.44 -2.36 11.81
C SER A 870 -6.61 -1.91 13.27
N ALA A 871 -7.80 -1.48 13.68
CA ALA A 871 -8.06 -0.94 15.02
C ALA A 871 -8.43 -1.99 16.09
N GLY A 872 -7.94 -3.17 15.98
CA GLY A 872 -7.91 -4.17 17.06
C GLY A 872 -6.83 -5.14 16.69
N GLY A 873 -5.86 -5.38 17.58
CA GLY A 873 -4.81 -6.35 17.34
C GLY A 873 -5.41 -7.64 16.79
N ALA A 874 -5.43 -7.78 15.46
CA ALA A 874 -6.18 -8.82 14.80
C ALA A 874 -5.63 -10.16 15.28
N TYR A 875 -6.44 -10.84 16.07
CA TYR A 875 -6.15 -12.17 16.55
C TYR A 875 -5.74 -13.02 15.34
N TRP A 876 -4.59 -13.68 15.39
CA TRP A 876 -4.06 -14.49 14.29
C TRP A 876 -5.10 -15.47 13.71
N GLY A 877 -6.04 -15.93 14.55
CA GLY A 877 -7.13 -16.82 14.20
C GLY A 877 -8.07 -16.25 13.12
N ASN A 878 -8.33 -14.94 13.11
CA ASN A 878 -9.12 -14.30 12.06
C ASN A 878 -8.31 -14.17 10.77
N GLN A 879 -7.01 -13.88 10.88
CA GLN A 879 -6.11 -13.82 9.73
C GLN A 879 -5.93 -15.18 9.05
N ALA A 880 -5.99 -16.27 9.84
CA ALA A 880 -5.94 -17.64 9.34
C ALA A 880 -7.15 -17.99 8.42
N ILE A 881 -8.27 -17.32 8.63
CA ILE A 881 -9.49 -17.49 7.83
C ILE A 881 -9.52 -16.49 6.67
N ASN A 882 -9.28 -15.22 6.96
CA ASN A 882 -9.40 -14.12 5.98
C ASN A 882 -8.38 -14.23 4.85
N THR A 883 -7.11 -14.50 5.17
CA THR A 883 -6.03 -14.49 4.17
C THR A 883 -6.27 -15.49 3.02
N PRO A 884 -6.62 -16.78 3.26
CA PRO A 884 -6.85 -17.71 2.17
C PRO A 884 -8.05 -17.36 1.31
N ILE A 885 -9.10 -16.78 1.88
CA ILE A 885 -10.33 -16.45 1.14
C ILE A 885 -10.14 -15.18 0.32
N GLN A 886 -9.73 -14.09 0.93
CA GLN A 886 -9.51 -12.81 0.25
C GLN A 886 -8.40 -12.91 -0.80
N GLY A 887 -7.30 -13.60 -0.49
CA GLY A 887 -6.21 -13.80 -1.42
C GLY A 887 -6.63 -14.62 -2.64
N ALA A 888 -7.37 -15.71 -2.46
CA ALA A 888 -7.86 -16.53 -3.57
C ALA A 888 -8.90 -15.79 -4.42
N ALA A 889 -9.80 -15.02 -3.82
CA ALA A 889 -10.78 -14.20 -4.53
C ALA A 889 -10.07 -13.19 -5.46
N HIS A 890 -9.10 -12.45 -4.94
CA HIS A 890 -8.35 -11.51 -5.76
C HIS A 890 -7.49 -12.21 -6.83
N GLN A 891 -6.91 -13.39 -6.54
CA GLN A 891 -6.12 -14.14 -7.53
C GLN A 891 -6.96 -14.62 -8.71
N LEU A 892 -8.26 -14.89 -8.54
CA LEU A 892 -9.17 -15.13 -9.66
C LEU A 892 -9.32 -13.90 -10.54
N MET A 893 -9.43 -12.70 -9.96
CA MET A 893 -9.40 -11.44 -10.73
C MET A 893 -8.06 -11.28 -11.47
N LEU A 894 -6.93 -11.50 -10.80
CA LEU A 894 -5.61 -11.44 -11.44
C LEU A 894 -5.45 -12.45 -12.58
N MET A 895 -6.06 -13.63 -12.50
CA MET A 895 -6.07 -14.60 -13.62
C MET A 895 -6.79 -14.02 -14.84
N ALA A 896 -7.94 -13.33 -14.65
CA ALA A 896 -8.63 -12.65 -15.75
C ALA A 896 -7.77 -11.51 -16.34
N VAL A 897 -7.16 -10.68 -15.48
CA VAL A 897 -6.23 -9.62 -15.92
C VAL A 897 -5.03 -10.20 -16.69
N ALA A 898 -4.45 -11.29 -16.22
CA ALA A 898 -3.33 -11.97 -16.90
C ALA A 898 -3.72 -12.52 -18.29
N VAL A 899 -4.97 -12.91 -18.49
CA VAL A 899 -5.49 -13.37 -19.78
C VAL A 899 -5.50 -12.24 -20.81
N LEU A 900 -5.79 -11.00 -20.42
CA LEU A 900 -5.76 -9.84 -21.32
C LEU A 900 -4.41 -9.70 -22.03
N LYS A 901 -3.29 -9.95 -21.33
CA LYS A 901 -1.97 -9.97 -21.97
C LYS A 901 -1.84 -11.08 -23.01
N ARG A 902 -2.29 -12.30 -22.67
CA ARG A 902 -2.10 -13.49 -23.50
C ARG A 902 -3.06 -13.52 -24.71
N MET A 903 -4.27 -13.02 -24.54
CA MET A 903 -5.38 -13.08 -25.52
C MET A 903 -5.82 -11.69 -25.99
N ARG A 904 -4.89 -10.75 -26.10
CA ARG A 904 -5.16 -9.32 -26.40
C ARG A 904 -6.05 -9.14 -27.65
N LYS A 905 -5.81 -9.92 -28.73
CA LYS A 905 -6.63 -9.84 -29.96
C LYS A 905 -8.09 -10.21 -29.71
N LYS A 906 -8.35 -11.27 -28.93
CA LYS A 906 -9.68 -11.74 -28.58
C LYS A 906 -10.47 -10.69 -27.82
N TYR A 907 -9.82 -9.99 -26.87
CA TYR A 907 -10.44 -9.03 -25.98
C TYR A 907 -10.22 -7.56 -26.37
N ALA A 908 -9.80 -7.29 -27.61
CA ALA A 908 -9.50 -5.93 -28.08
C ALA A 908 -10.70 -4.99 -28.03
N LEU A 909 -11.93 -5.50 -28.23
CA LEU A 909 -13.15 -4.70 -28.20
C LEU A 909 -13.55 -4.19 -26.79
N LEU A 910 -13.00 -4.79 -25.73
CA LEU A 910 -13.19 -4.27 -24.35
C LEU A 910 -12.65 -2.84 -24.23
N GLY A 911 -11.69 -2.48 -25.10
CA GLY A 911 -10.96 -1.23 -24.98
C GLY A 911 -9.80 -1.33 -24.00
N VAL A 912 -9.48 -0.20 -23.36
CA VAL A 912 -8.33 -0.10 -22.45
C VAL A 912 -8.79 -0.33 -21.02
N PRO A 913 -8.22 -1.30 -20.27
CA PRO A 913 -8.46 -1.40 -18.84
C PRO A 913 -7.90 -0.15 -18.16
N THR A 914 -8.68 0.44 -17.26
CA THR A 914 -8.36 1.76 -16.72
C THR A 914 -8.38 1.82 -15.20
N LEU A 915 -9.17 0.98 -14.55
CA LEU A 915 -9.42 1.04 -13.13
C LEU A 915 -9.77 -0.34 -12.59
N GLU A 916 -9.29 -0.65 -11.39
CA GLU A 916 -9.75 -1.77 -10.57
C GLU A 916 -10.16 -1.23 -9.20
N VAL A 917 -11.41 -1.47 -8.81
CA VAL A 917 -11.94 -1.04 -7.52
C VAL A 917 -12.51 -2.26 -6.82
N HIS A 918 -11.90 -2.69 -5.73
CA HIS A 918 -12.24 -3.91 -5.00
C HIS A 918 -12.21 -5.15 -5.90
N ASP A 919 -13.36 -5.72 -6.22
CA ASP A 919 -13.51 -6.92 -7.05
C ASP A 919 -14.06 -6.59 -8.46
N ALA A 920 -14.02 -5.30 -8.85
CA ALA A 920 -14.50 -4.82 -10.14
C ALA A 920 -13.37 -4.28 -11.02
N ILE A 921 -13.39 -4.62 -12.31
CA ILE A 921 -12.49 -4.06 -13.32
C ILE A 921 -13.27 -3.20 -14.31
N TYR A 922 -12.71 -2.06 -14.69
CA TYR A 922 -13.32 -1.07 -15.57
C TYR A 922 -12.51 -0.84 -16.84
N PHE A 923 -13.23 -0.67 -17.95
CA PHE A 923 -12.68 -0.44 -19.28
C PHE A 923 -13.21 0.85 -19.89
N LYS A 924 -12.39 1.55 -20.66
CA LYS A 924 -12.80 2.63 -21.57
C LYS A 924 -13.22 2.02 -22.91
N THR A 925 -14.47 1.62 -23.02
CA THR A 925 -15.02 0.93 -24.20
C THR A 925 -15.66 1.92 -25.16
N LYS A 926 -15.41 1.78 -26.47
CA LYS A 926 -16.09 2.62 -27.48
C LYS A 926 -17.57 2.30 -27.52
N LEU A 927 -18.40 3.32 -27.61
CA LEU A 927 -19.87 3.16 -27.66
C LEU A 927 -20.33 2.20 -28.77
N LYS A 928 -19.70 2.25 -29.95
CA LYS A 928 -20.03 1.34 -31.05
C LYS A 928 -19.73 -0.12 -30.79
N ASP A 929 -18.75 -0.40 -29.93
CA ASP A 929 -18.28 -1.75 -29.61
C ASP A 929 -18.97 -2.33 -28.38
N LEU A 930 -19.73 -1.51 -27.63
CA LEU A 930 -20.28 -1.82 -26.32
C LEU A 930 -21.08 -3.12 -26.28
N MET A 931 -22.01 -3.30 -27.23
CA MET A 931 -22.91 -4.48 -27.28
C MET A 931 -22.15 -5.79 -27.46
N THR A 932 -21.01 -5.77 -28.16
CA THR A 932 -20.13 -6.91 -28.33
C THR A 932 -19.14 -7.06 -27.17
N ALA A 933 -18.72 -5.95 -26.58
CA ALA A 933 -17.78 -5.94 -25.47
C ALA A 933 -18.37 -6.54 -24.18
N LEU A 934 -19.64 -6.28 -23.88
CA LEU A 934 -20.32 -6.77 -22.68
C LEU A 934 -20.21 -8.30 -22.50
N PRO A 935 -20.67 -9.14 -23.46
CA PRO A 935 -20.55 -10.59 -23.31
C PRO A 935 -19.08 -11.08 -23.30
N LEU A 936 -18.17 -10.36 -23.99
CA LEU A 936 -16.76 -10.67 -23.95
C LEU A 936 -16.16 -10.42 -22.55
N CYS A 937 -16.56 -9.33 -21.89
CA CYS A 937 -16.09 -9.04 -20.53
C CYS A 937 -16.65 -10.06 -19.53
N LYS A 938 -17.91 -10.43 -19.67
CA LYS A 938 -18.52 -11.51 -18.88
C LYS A 938 -17.74 -12.82 -19.06
N GLN A 939 -17.43 -13.20 -20.30
CA GLN A 939 -16.59 -14.37 -20.58
C GLN A 939 -15.21 -14.28 -19.93
N LEU A 940 -14.56 -13.10 -20.01
CA LEU A 940 -13.23 -12.87 -19.42
C LEU A 940 -13.22 -13.13 -17.92
N LEU A 941 -14.25 -12.71 -17.20
CA LEU A 941 -14.27 -12.77 -15.73
C LEU A 941 -14.89 -14.06 -15.19
N GLU A 942 -15.83 -14.68 -15.89
CA GLU A 942 -16.50 -15.89 -15.44
C GLU A 942 -15.77 -17.18 -15.90
N LYS A 943 -15.27 -17.21 -17.13
CA LYS A 943 -14.76 -18.46 -17.75
C LYS A 943 -13.24 -18.55 -17.74
N GLU A 944 -12.54 -17.45 -18.02
CA GLU A 944 -11.07 -17.52 -18.18
C GLU A 944 -10.33 -17.80 -16.87
N PRO A 945 -10.74 -17.29 -15.69
CA PRO A 945 -10.10 -17.70 -14.43
C PRO A 945 -10.25 -19.19 -14.15
N LEU A 946 -11.44 -19.75 -14.39
CA LEU A 946 -11.70 -21.19 -14.21
C LEU A 946 -10.90 -22.05 -15.20
N ALA A 947 -10.73 -21.59 -16.44
CA ALA A 947 -9.84 -22.23 -17.40
C ALA A 947 -8.38 -22.20 -16.93
N ALA A 948 -7.93 -21.11 -16.33
CA ALA A 948 -6.61 -21.01 -15.72
C ALA A 948 -6.46 -21.94 -14.51
N VAL A 949 -7.46 -22.03 -13.64
CA VAL A 949 -7.49 -22.98 -12.51
C VAL A 949 -7.36 -24.40 -13.02
N LYS A 950 -8.18 -24.80 -13.98
CA LYS A 950 -8.12 -26.15 -14.60
C LYS A 950 -6.75 -26.45 -15.19
N LYS A 951 -6.11 -25.47 -15.82
CA LYS A 951 -4.81 -25.64 -16.47
C LYS A 951 -3.65 -25.71 -15.48
N TYR A 952 -3.62 -24.83 -14.48
CA TYR A 952 -2.45 -24.66 -13.61
C TYR A 952 -2.58 -25.36 -12.26
N TRP A 953 -3.80 -25.63 -11.81
CA TRP A 953 -4.12 -26.36 -10.57
C TRP A 953 -5.12 -27.49 -10.85
N PRO A 954 -4.77 -28.50 -11.66
CA PRO A 954 -5.70 -29.55 -12.10
C PRO A 954 -6.28 -30.40 -10.95
N HIS A 955 -5.64 -30.37 -9.79
CA HIS A 955 -6.13 -31.00 -8.56
C HIS A 955 -7.33 -30.25 -7.93
N ILE A 956 -7.53 -28.98 -8.29
CA ILE A 956 -8.69 -28.20 -7.82
C ILE A 956 -9.88 -28.47 -8.75
N LYS A 957 -10.82 -29.23 -8.26
CA LYS A 957 -12.12 -29.39 -8.92
C LYS A 957 -13.01 -28.22 -8.54
N TRP A 958 -13.04 -27.19 -9.38
CA TRP A 958 -13.88 -26.02 -9.13
C TRP A 958 -15.35 -26.34 -9.36
N MET A 959 -16.23 -26.13 -8.35
CA MET A 959 -17.63 -26.57 -8.35
C MET A 959 -18.63 -25.45 -8.57
N ILE A 960 -18.24 -24.18 -8.41
CA ILE A 960 -19.15 -23.04 -8.31
C ILE A 960 -18.91 -22.10 -9.52
N PRO A 961 -19.94 -21.68 -10.26
CA PRO A 961 -19.73 -20.69 -11.32
C PRO A 961 -19.31 -19.36 -10.71
N LEU A 962 -18.44 -18.64 -11.39
CA LEU A 962 -18.19 -17.22 -11.13
C LEU A 962 -19.35 -16.45 -11.75
N ALA A 963 -19.95 -15.53 -10.99
CA ALA A 963 -21.00 -14.65 -11.48
C ALA A 963 -20.48 -13.22 -11.47
N VAL A 964 -20.78 -12.44 -12.51
CA VAL A 964 -20.39 -11.04 -12.61
C VAL A 964 -21.59 -10.18 -12.94
N GLU A 965 -21.58 -8.96 -12.36
CA GLU A 965 -22.58 -7.93 -12.61
C GLU A 965 -21.94 -6.82 -13.45
N GLY A 966 -22.51 -6.58 -14.63
CA GLY A 966 -22.02 -5.57 -15.57
C GLY A 966 -22.69 -4.22 -15.37
N LYS A 967 -21.89 -3.13 -15.34
CA LYS A 967 -22.38 -1.75 -15.28
C LYS A 967 -21.78 -0.91 -16.39
N VAL A 968 -22.58 0.05 -16.89
CA VAL A 968 -22.15 0.97 -17.95
C VAL A 968 -22.57 2.40 -17.61
N GLY A 969 -21.70 3.37 -17.83
CA GLY A 969 -21.99 4.78 -17.51
C GLY A 969 -21.17 5.77 -18.35
N PHE A 970 -21.63 7.02 -18.34
CA PHE A 970 -20.83 8.15 -18.87
C PHE A 970 -19.74 8.57 -17.89
N ARG A 971 -19.95 8.32 -16.63
CA ARG A 971 -19.01 8.55 -15.53
C ARG A 971 -19.08 7.36 -14.58
N LEU A 972 -18.11 7.22 -13.69
CA LEU A 972 -18.07 6.11 -12.75
C LEU A 972 -19.31 6.09 -11.83
N GLY A 973 -19.71 7.26 -11.32
CA GLY A 973 -20.84 7.38 -10.40
C GLY A 973 -22.22 7.32 -11.04
N ASP A 974 -22.33 7.41 -12.37
CA ASP A 974 -23.59 7.37 -13.14
C ASP A 974 -23.83 6.01 -13.81
N SER A 975 -23.14 4.96 -13.36
CA SER A 975 -23.27 3.65 -13.99
C SER A 975 -24.60 2.99 -13.67
N VAL A 976 -25.14 2.32 -14.67
CA VAL A 976 -26.39 1.55 -14.63
C VAL A 976 -26.11 0.09 -14.97
N ASP A 977 -27.02 -0.80 -14.54
CA ASP A 977 -26.87 -2.23 -14.80
C ASP A 977 -27.02 -2.54 -16.29
N ALA A 978 -26.10 -3.32 -16.82
CA ALA A 978 -26.07 -3.75 -18.22
C ALA A 978 -27.08 -4.87 -18.52
N GLU A 979 -27.61 -5.54 -17.51
CA GLU A 979 -28.57 -6.64 -17.59
C GLU A 979 -29.88 -6.28 -16.88
N SER A 980 -30.97 -6.89 -17.29
CA SER A 980 -32.28 -6.91 -16.60
C SER A 980 -32.81 -8.32 -16.67
N ASP A 981 -33.27 -8.87 -15.52
CA ASP A 981 -33.79 -10.22 -15.40
C ASP A 981 -32.88 -11.30 -16.02
N GLY A 982 -31.56 -11.13 -15.84
CA GLY A 982 -30.55 -12.05 -16.35
C GLY A 982 -30.27 -11.93 -17.86
N LYS A 983 -30.90 -10.97 -18.55
CA LYS A 983 -30.72 -10.73 -19.99
C LYS A 983 -29.99 -9.41 -20.23
N GLN A 984 -29.09 -9.43 -21.21
CA GLN A 984 -28.39 -8.21 -21.64
C GLN A 984 -29.39 -7.23 -22.24
N LYS A 985 -29.40 -5.98 -21.75
CA LYS A 985 -30.20 -4.89 -22.26
C LYS A 985 -29.82 -4.54 -23.71
N LYS A 986 -30.78 -4.12 -24.50
CA LYS A 986 -30.53 -3.57 -25.82
C LYS A 986 -29.87 -2.19 -25.71
N MET A 987 -29.17 -1.75 -26.76
CA MET A 987 -28.47 -0.46 -26.79
C MET A 987 -29.37 0.73 -26.43
N HIS A 988 -30.63 0.78 -26.95
CA HIS A 988 -31.54 1.88 -26.67
C HIS A 988 -32.07 1.88 -25.24
N GLU A 989 -32.23 0.72 -24.64
CA GLU A 989 -32.59 0.56 -23.22
C GLU A 989 -31.48 1.07 -22.33
N MET A 990 -30.25 0.61 -22.59
CA MET A 990 -29.07 0.98 -21.84
C MET A 990 -28.76 2.47 -21.89
N LEU A 991 -28.87 3.09 -23.10
CA LEU A 991 -28.68 4.54 -23.24
C LEU A 991 -29.82 5.37 -22.64
N ALA A 992 -31.03 4.81 -22.54
CA ALA A 992 -32.12 5.45 -21.80
C ALA A 992 -31.81 5.49 -20.29
N ASP A 993 -31.35 4.38 -19.76
CA ASP A 993 -30.99 4.28 -18.35
C ASP A 993 -29.80 5.18 -18.00
N MET A 994 -28.72 5.14 -18.79
CA MET A 994 -27.57 6.03 -18.62
C MET A 994 -27.97 7.51 -18.69
N PHE A 995 -28.83 7.87 -19.61
CA PHE A 995 -29.36 9.24 -19.72
C PHE A 995 -30.15 9.63 -18.47
N LEU A 996 -31.10 8.82 -18.05
CA LEU A 996 -31.98 9.12 -16.91
C LEU A 996 -31.19 9.20 -15.59
N GLU A 997 -30.26 8.30 -15.38
CA GLU A 997 -29.42 8.30 -14.20
C GLU A 997 -28.54 9.56 -14.11
N THR A 998 -27.88 9.91 -15.22
CA THR A 998 -27.08 11.15 -15.31
C THR A 998 -27.96 12.40 -15.17
N PHE A 999 -29.13 12.42 -15.83
CA PHE A 999 -30.07 13.55 -15.79
C PHE A 999 -30.51 13.87 -14.37
N VAL A 1000 -30.92 12.85 -13.60
CA VAL A 1000 -31.39 13.05 -12.22
C VAL A 1000 -30.23 13.50 -11.30
N LYS A 1001 -29.05 12.96 -11.48
CA LYS A 1001 -27.88 13.36 -10.67
C LYS A 1001 -27.40 14.78 -10.97
N GLU A 1002 -27.35 15.17 -12.23
CA GLU A 1002 -27.05 16.56 -12.61
C GLU A 1002 -28.10 17.53 -12.04
N LEU A 1003 -29.40 17.21 -12.14
CA LEU A 1003 -30.46 18.06 -11.57
C LEU A 1003 -30.33 18.19 -10.05
N LYS A 1004 -30.05 17.11 -9.33
CA LYS A 1004 -29.85 17.15 -7.86
C LYS A 1004 -28.66 18.02 -7.47
N LEU A 1005 -27.56 17.91 -8.18
CA LEU A 1005 -26.37 18.72 -7.93
C LEU A 1005 -26.62 20.21 -8.25
N ASP A 1006 -27.30 20.52 -9.36
CA ASP A 1006 -27.62 21.90 -9.74
C ASP A 1006 -28.58 22.54 -8.72
N GLU A 1007 -29.53 21.77 -8.19
CA GLU A 1007 -30.47 22.26 -7.17
C GLU A 1007 -29.74 22.43 -5.80
N ASP A 1008 -28.85 21.52 -5.43
CA ASP A 1008 -28.01 21.68 -4.25
C ASP A 1008 -27.12 22.93 -4.31
N LEU A 1009 -26.61 23.28 -5.49
CA LEU A 1009 -25.84 24.51 -5.73
C LEU A 1009 -26.74 25.74 -5.60
N ARG A 1010 -27.99 25.72 -6.14
CA ARG A 1010 -28.96 26.80 -6.02
C ARG A 1010 -29.33 27.08 -4.56
N LEU A 1011 -29.50 26.01 -3.74
CA LEU A 1011 -29.84 26.15 -2.32
C LEU A 1011 -28.62 26.53 -1.46
N ALA A 1012 -27.41 26.32 -1.94
CA ALA A 1012 -26.18 26.68 -1.23
C ALA A 1012 -25.77 28.15 -1.49
N ALA A 1013 -26.18 28.73 -2.66
CA ALA A 1013 -25.97 30.13 -3.01
C ALA A 1013 -26.99 31.04 -2.28
#